data_a0a63ab0e3fa5c244b51ca3b8da5e571
#
_entry.id   a0a63ab0e3fa5c244b51ca3b8da5e571
#
_cell.length_a   1.000
_cell.length_b   1.000
_cell.length_c   1.000
_cell.angle_alpha   90.00
_cell.angle_beta   90.00
_cell.angle_gamma   90.00
#
_symmetry.space_group_name_H-M   'P 1'
#
loop_
_entity.id
_entity.type
_entity.pdbx_description
1 polymer ?
#
loop_
_entity_poly.entity_id
_entity_poly.type
_entity_poly.pdbx_seq_one_letter_code
_entity_poly.pdbx_strand_id
1 'polypeptide(L)'
;MAAAAEAIALRLARQEEEIRWLTAEIGRLKEPEPEPERGPGSCSPELHRLRAENEKLRYRLLHLRRSLTAELGRGEPRRPGPAGGGKNTSNAGLTGAQNKNKKEKKKENEVVNGLRNELQCEPSFIDDRLKLYETLKKEHDALLAYRASNQSKPIKVILADGKVIEGESWKTTPYQLAAGISRGLADNAVIATVNGELWDLDRPLEGDCSLELLTFDNEEAQAVYWHSSAHILGEAMESYYGGCLCYGPPIENGFYYDMYIEDRGVSSTEFPTLENTCKNIIKEKQPFERLEVSKEILLDMFKYNKFKCRILNEKVNTPSTTVYRCGPLIDLCRGPHVRHTGKIKAFKIFKNSSTYWEGKADMETLQRIYGISFPDNKMMKEWEKFQEEARNRDHRKIGKEQELFFFHDLSPGSCFFLPKGAFLYNTLMDFIREEYHRRNFTEVVSPNIYNSKLWEASGHWQHYSENMFSFDVEKETYALKPMNCPGHCLMFAHRPRSWREMPIRLADFGVLHRNELSGTLSGLTRVRRFQQDDAHIFCTMEQIEEEMKGCLNFLKSVYAVFGFTFQLHLSTRPENFLGEVEIWDHAEKQLQNSLNDFGEPWKLNPGDGAFYGPKIDIKIKDAIGRYHQCATIQLDFQLPIRFNLTYVGKDSDDKKRPVIIHRAILGSVERMIAILAENYGGKWPFWLSPRQVMVVPVGPTCEKYAQQVCHEFFEAGFMADVDLDHSCTLNKKIRNAQLAQYNFILVVGEKEKANNAVNVRTRDNKIHGEILITSAIEKLKKLKKSHVLYAEEEF
;
A
#
# COMPACT_ATOMS: atom_id res chain seq x y z
N MET A 1 19.71 -29.40 -17.85
CA MET A 1 18.85 -28.53 -18.72
C MET A 1 18.00 -29.37 -19.67
N ALA A 2 18.52 -30.29 -20.49
CA ALA A 2 17.71 -31.11 -21.39
C ALA A 2 16.58 -31.90 -20.67
N ALA A 3 16.86 -32.56 -19.56
CA ALA A 3 15.89 -33.30 -18.80
C ALA A 3 14.77 -32.41 -18.21
N ALA A 4 15.08 -31.17 -17.83
CA ALA A 4 14.05 -30.22 -17.31
C ALA A 4 13.15 -29.74 -18.47
N ALA A 5 13.71 -29.45 -19.64
CA ALA A 5 12.93 -29.08 -20.83
C ALA A 5 12.01 -30.22 -21.30
N GLU A 6 12.49 -31.45 -21.24
CA GLU A 6 11.74 -32.66 -21.61
C GLU A 6 10.57 -32.92 -20.61
N ALA A 7 10.81 -32.73 -19.32
CA ALA A 7 9.77 -32.83 -18.29
C ALA A 7 8.68 -31.75 -18.45
N ILE A 8 9.06 -30.52 -18.83
CA ILE A 8 8.11 -29.43 -19.10
C ILE A 8 7.32 -29.74 -20.37
N ALA A 9 7.97 -30.23 -21.44
CA ALA A 9 7.30 -30.62 -22.67
C ALA A 9 6.27 -31.75 -22.47
N LEU A 10 6.59 -32.76 -21.64
CA LEU A 10 5.68 -33.83 -21.30
C LEU A 10 4.43 -33.33 -20.50
N ARG A 11 4.65 -32.41 -19.58
CA ARG A 11 3.58 -31.74 -18.85
C ARG A 11 2.69 -30.90 -19.76
N LEU A 12 3.29 -30.21 -20.69
CA LEU A 12 2.58 -29.41 -21.71
C LEU A 12 1.65 -30.28 -22.53
N ALA A 13 2.15 -31.42 -23.06
CA ALA A 13 1.39 -32.37 -23.87
C ALA A 13 0.17 -32.92 -23.11
N ARG A 14 0.33 -33.31 -21.83
CA ARG A 14 -0.77 -33.81 -20.98
C ARG A 14 -1.85 -32.76 -20.78
N GLN A 15 -1.49 -31.50 -20.52
CA GLN A 15 -2.46 -30.42 -20.32
C GLN A 15 -3.17 -30.02 -21.63
N GLU A 16 -2.50 -30.11 -22.77
CA GLU A 16 -3.15 -29.90 -24.08
C GLU A 16 -4.19 -30.98 -24.40
N GLU A 17 -3.95 -32.21 -23.98
CA GLU A 17 -4.88 -33.32 -24.12
C GLU A 17 -6.10 -33.16 -23.21
N GLU A 18 -5.89 -32.75 -21.95
CA GLU A 18 -6.96 -32.46 -20.99
C GLU A 18 -7.85 -31.29 -21.44
N ILE A 19 -7.26 -30.22 -22.00
CA ILE A 19 -8.01 -29.10 -22.58
C ILE A 19 -8.85 -29.54 -23.78
N ARG A 20 -8.31 -30.43 -24.63
CA ARG A 20 -9.05 -30.99 -25.78
C ARG A 20 -10.27 -31.81 -25.30
N TRP A 21 -10.08 -32.66 -24.29
CA TRP A 21 -11.15 -33.43 -23.70
C TRP A 21 -12.25 -32.53 -23.09
N LEU A 22 -11.88 -31.56 -22.26
CA LEU A 22 -12.83 -30.61 -21.66
C LEU A 22 -13.57 -29.78 -22.71
N THR A 23 -12.92 -29.42 -23.78
CA THR A 23 -13.55 -28.65 -24.87
C THR A 23 -14.58 -29.51 -25.61
N ALA A 24 -14.28 -30.80 -25.81
CA ALA A 24 -15.22 -31.75 -26.41
C ALA A 24 -16.43 -32.01 -25.49
N GLU A 25 -16.20 -32.13 -24.17
CA GLU A 25 -17.28 -32.35 -23.18
C GLU A 25 -18.19 -31.14 -23.03
N ILE A 26 -17.61 -29.92 -23.04
CA ILE A 26 -18.38 -28.67 -23.13
C ILE A 26 -19.22 -28.61 -24.42
N GLY A 27 -18.69 -29.15 -25.52
CA GLY A 27 -19.43 -29.30 -26.79
C GLY A 27 -20.66 -30.20 -26.66
N ARG A 28 -20.47 -31.39 -26.04
CA ARG A 28 -21.58 -32.33 -25.81
C ARG A 28 -22.69 -31.75 -24.90
N LEU A 29 -22.29 -31.04 -23.83
CA LEU A 29 -23.24 -30.40 -22.92
C LEU A 29 -23.96 -29.17 -23.51
N LYS A 30 -23.59 -28.77 -24.74
CA LYS A 30 -24.26 -27.70 -25.49
C LYS A 30 -25.25 -28.22 -26.53
N GLU A 31 -25.20 -29.50 -26.90
CA GLU A 31 -26.20 -30.11 -27.78
C GLU A 31 -27.51 -30.24 -27.01
N PRO A 32 -28.65 -29.78 -27.53
CA PRO A 32 -29.95 -29.88 -26.86
C PRO A 32 -30.42 -31.33 -26.86
N GLU A 33 -30.58 -31.93 -25.66
CA GLU A 33 -31.45 -33.13 -25.55
C GLU A 33 -32.88 -32.72 -25.85
N PRO A 34 -33.70 -33.59 -26.51
CA PRO A 34 -35.11 -33.31 -26.79
C PRO A 34 -35.90 -33.18 -25.49
N GLU A 35 -36.57 -32.05 -25.33
CA GLU A 35 -37.19 -31.50 -24.12
C GLU A 35 -38.21 -32.39 -23.40
N PRO A 36 -38.36 -32.11 -22.08
CA PRO A 36 -39.61 -31.55 -21.62
C PRO A 36 -39.42 -30.16 -20.98
N GLU A 37 -40.42 -29.33 -21.23
CA GLU A 37 -40.55 -27.88 -20.91
C GLU A 37 -39.91 -27.41 -19.59
N ARG A 38 -38.87 -26.58 -19.66
CA ARG A 38 -38.44 -25.69 -18.58
C ARG A 38 -38.00 -24.35 -19.14
N GLY A 39 -38.42 -23.26 -18.48
CA GLY A 39 -38.23 -21.87 -18.91
C GLY A 39 -36.80 -21.44 -19.12
N PRO A 40 -36.52 -20.27 -19.73
CA PRO A 40 -35.23 -19.84 -20.18
C PRO A 40 -34.38 -19.35 -18.97
N GLY A 41 -33.22 -20.00 -18.71
CA GLY A 41 -32.22 -19.36 -17.86
C GLY A 41 -31.32 -20.21 -16.97
N SER A 42 -31.28 -21.54 -17.01
CA SER A 42 -30.34 -22.30 -16.16
C SER A 42 -29.33 -23.12 -16.98
N CYS A 43 -28.13 -22.53 -17.19
CA CYS A 43 -27.00 -23.39 -17.58
C CYS A 43 -26.69 -24.39 -16.43
N SER A 44 -26.46 -25.67 -16.80
CA SER A 44 -26.10 -26.71 -15.84
C SER A 44 -24.91 -26.30 -14.98
N PRO A 45 -24.91 -26.49 -13.65
CA PRO A 45 -23.78 -26.23 -12.78
C PRO A 45 -22.48 -26.92 -13.23
N GLU A 46 -22.63 -28.09 -13.88
CA GLU A 46 -21.50 -28.85 -14.42
C GLU A 46 -20.83 -28.16 -15.63
N LEU A 47 -21.58 -27.52 -16.48
CA LEU A 47 -21.05 -26.71 -17.59
C LEU A 47 -20.25 -25.51 -17.08
N HIS A 48 -20.70 -24.84 -16.03
CA HIS A 48 -19.94 -23.75 -15.38
C HIS A 48 -18.64 -24.27 -14.77
N ARG A 49 -18.66 -25.41 -14.08
CA ARG A 49 -17.49 -26.06 -13.50
C ARG A 49 -16.46 -26.42 -14.58
N LEU A 50 -16.86 -27.10 -15.65
CA LEU A 50 -15.99 -27.52 -16.74
C LEU A 50 -15.38 -26.31 -17.50
N ARG A 51 -16.13 -25.23 -17.68
CA ARG A 51 -15.61 -23.97 -18.26
C ARG A 51 -14.52 -23.37 -17.39
N ALA A 52 -14.75 -23.27 -16.08
CA ALA A 52 -13.76 -22.71 -15.15
C ALA A 52 -12.48 -23.57 -15.09
N GLU A 53 -12.60 -24.90 -15.17
CA GLU A 53 -11.47 -25.82 -15.19
C GLU A 53 -10.67 -25.72 -16.49
N ASN A 54 -11.33 -25.59 -17.65
CA ASN A 54 -10.71 -25.36 -18.93
C ASN A 54 -9.94 -24.03 -18.98
N GLU A 55 -10.46 -22.94 -18.41
CA GLU A 55 -9.76 -21.67 -18.31
C GLU A 55 -8.51 -21.77 -17.42
N LYS A 56 -8.60 -22.45 -16.27
CA LYS A 56 -7.43 -22.69 -15.41
C LYS A 56 -6.34 -23.47 -16.12
N LEU A 57 -6.69 -24.49 -16.89
CA LEU A 57 -5.73 -25.28 -17.64
C LEU A 57 -5.10 -24.49 -18.80
N ARG A 58 -5.86 -23.67 -19.51
CA ARG A 58 -5.33 -22.75 -20.53
C ARG A 58 -4.32 -21.75 -19.96
N TYR A 59 -4.60 -21.19 -18.78
CA TYR A 59 -3.66 -20.31 -18.07
C TYR A 59 -2.35 -21.04 -17.71
N ARG A 60 -2.44 -22.27 -17.16
CA ARG A 60 -1.28 -23.09 -16.83
C ARG A 60 -0.46 -23.45 -18.07
N LEU A 61 -1.11 -23.76 -19.18
CA LEU A 61 -0.47 -24.05 -20.47
C LEU A 61 0.35 -22.86 -20.97
N LEU A 62 -0.19 -21.64 -20.86
CA LEU A 62 0.53 -20.42 -21.27
C LEU A 62 1.82 -20.23 -20.46
N HIS A 63 1.77 -20.46 -19.14
CA HIS A 63 2.93 -20.39 -18.27
C HIS A 63 3.98 -21.47 -18.58
N LEU A 64 3.58 -22.69 -18.83
CA LEU A 64 4.49 -23.77 -19.20
C LEU A 64 5.17 -23.52 -20.57
N ARG A 65 4.44 -22.99 -21.55
CA ARG A 65 5.02 -22.57 -22.85
C ARG A 65 6.06 -21.46 -22.66
N ARG A 66 5.80 -20.46 -21.82
CA ARG A 66 6.79 -19.40 -21.50
C ARG A 66 8.03 -19.95 -20.80
N SER A 67 7.85 -20.87 -19.84
CA SER A 67 8.98 -21.53 -19.17
C SER A 67 9.82 -22.37 -20.13
N LEU A 68 9.19 -23.11 -21.03
CA LEU A 68 9.88 -23.90 -22.06
C LEU A 68 10.69 -23.01 -23.02
N THR A 69 10.12 -21.90 -23.47
CA THR A 69 10.82 -20.93 -24.34
C THR A 69 12.02 -20.29 -23.63
N ALA A 70 11.87 -19.98 -22.31
CA ALA A 70 12.96 -19.43 -21.51
C ALA A 70 14.10 -20.45 -21.27
N GLU A 71 13.77 -21.73 -21.11
CA GLU A 71 14.76 -22.82 -20.97
C GLU A 71 15.48 -23.13 -22.30
N LEU A 72 14.76 -23.17 -23.43
CA LEU A 72 15.31 -23.38 -24.74
C LEU A 72 16.19 -22.21 -25.20
N GLY A 73 15.85 -20.97 -24.86
CA GLY A 73 16.65 -19.77 -25.15
C GLY A 73 17.97 -19.66 -24.36
N ARG A 74 18.14 -20.45 -23.28
CA ARG A 74 19.39 -20.52 -22.51
C ARG A 74 20.40 -21.56 -23.03
N GLY A 75 20.09 -22.24 -24.09
CA GLY A 75 20.79 -23.43 -24.61
C GLY A 75 21.79 -23.23 -25.75
N GLU A 76 22.17 -22.02 -26.15
CA GLU A 76 23.26 -21.85 -27.11
C GLU A 76 24.63 -21.75 -26.44
N PRO A 77 25.54 -22.72 -26.63
CA PRO A 77 26.90 -22.66 -26.08
C PRO A 77 27.76 -21.70 -26.91
N ARG A 78 28.31 -20.69 -26.25
CA ARG A 78 29.39 -19.88 -26.80
C ARG A 78 30.57 -20.81 -27.11
N ARG A 79 30.97 -20.94 -28.40
CA ARG A 79 32.19 -21.61 -28.84
C ARG A 79 33.41 -20.88 -28.27
N PRO A 80 34.40 -21.60 -27.72
CA PRO A 80 35.66 -21.00 -27.30
C PRO A 80 36.52 -20.68 -28.53
N GLY A 81 37.00 -19.44 -28.66
CA GLY A 81 38.03 -19.04 -29.60
C GLY A 81 39.40 -19.46 -29.10
N PRO A 82 40.35 -19.75 -29.98
CA PRO A 82 41.65 -20.33 -29.67
C PRO A 82 42.60 -19.33 -29.00
N ALA A 83 43.35 -19.84 -28.02
CA ALA A 83 44.47 -19.15 -27.39
C ALA A 83 45.64 -18.94 -28.37
N GLY A 84 46.20 -17.75 -28.36
CA GLY A 84 47.43 -17.43 -29.08
C GLY A 84 48.11 -16.18 -28.49
N GLY A 85 49.28 -16.37 -28.01
CA GLY A 85 50.02 -15.47 -27.10
C GLY A 85 50.74 -14.30 -27.79
N GLY A 86 51.19 -13.44 -26.91
CA GLY A 86 52.49 -12.75 -27.04
C GLY A 86 52.55 -11.28 -27.38
N LYS A 87 52.86 -10.48 -26.37
CA LYS A 87 53.82 -9.36 -26.33
C LYS A 87 53.50 -8.01 -26.99
N ASN A 88 53.49 -7.00 -26.11
CA ASN A 88 54.14 -5.67 -26.12
C ASN A 88 54.05 -4.77 -27.35
N THR A 89 53.51 -3.60 -27.27
CA THR A 89 54.20 -2.29 -27.05
C THR A 89 53.32 -1.09 -27.50
N SER A 90 53.27 -0.09 -26.60
CA SER A 90 53.29 1.36 -26.84
C SER A 90 52.35 2.06 -27.83
N ASN A 91 51.63 3.02 -27.23
CA ASN A 91 51.30 4.38 -27.73
C ASN A 91 50.80 4.59 -29.15
N ALA A 92 49.58 5.05 -29.26
CA ALA A 92 49.19 6.36 -29.85
C ALA A 92 47.71 6.40 -30.29
N GLY A 93 47.01 7.49 -30.01
CA GLY A 93 45.95 7.94 -30.89
C GLY A 93 44.53 7.83 -30.42
N LEU A 94 44.11 8.74 -29.58
CA LEU A 94 42.74 9.20 -29.43
C LEU A 94 42.16 9.69 -30.76
N THR A 95 41.44 8.88 -31.53
CA THR A 95 40.43 9.35 -32.50
C THR A 95 39.64 8.18 -33.12
N GLY A 96 38.82 7.50 -32.40
CA GLY A 96 38.03 6.36 -32.93
C GLY A 96 36.66 6.13 -32.26
N ALA A 97 36.39 6.77 -31.15
CA ALA A 97 35.19 6.44 -30.34
C ALA A 97 33.88 7.17 -30.71
N GLN A 98 33.97 8.21 -31.57
CA GLN A 98 32.77 9.00 -31.94
C GLN A 98 31.99 8.45 -33.15
N ASN A 99 32.54 7.55 -33.93
CA ASN A 99 31.86 7.04 -35.13
C ASN A 99 31.13 5.69 -34.94
N LYS A 100 31.39 4.95 -33.85
CA LYS A 100 30.61 3.75 -33.53
C LYS A 100 29.25 4.06 -32.86
N ASN A 101 29.22 5.04 -31.98
CA ASN A 101 27.97 5.48 -31.35
C ASN A 101 26.97 6.14 -32.32
N LYS A 102 27.42 6.68 -33.46
CA LYS A 102 26.50 7.21 -34.49
C LYS A 102 25.87 6.13 -35.34
N LYS A 103 26.53 5.00 -35.55
CA LYS A 103 25.98 3.86 -36.33
C LYS A 103 25.03 3.01 -35.48
N GLU A 104 25.28 2.84 -34.19
CA GLU A 104 24.36 2.16 -33.27
C GLU A 104 23.10 2.98 -33.02
N LYS A 105 23.21 4.29 -32.76
CA LYS A 105 22.06 5.18 -32.65
C LYS A 105 21.23 5.30 -33.93
N LYS A 106 21.85 5.11 -35.11
CA LYS A 106 21.10 5.11 -36.37
C LYS A 106 20.37 3.79 -36.61
N LYS A 107 20.91 2.65 -36.17
CA LYS A 107 20.20 1.36 -36.17
C LYS A 107 19.09 1.28 -35.10
N GLU A 108 19.31 1.82 -33.91
CA GLU A 108 18.27 1.92 -32.92
C GLU A 108 17.10 2.85 -33.34
N ASN A 109 17.43 3.96 -34.03
CA ASN A 109 16.39 4.84 -34.60
C ASN A 109 15.66 4.23 -35.80
N GLU A 110 16.30 3.38 -36.59
CA GLU A 110 15.65 2.67 -37.70
C GLU A 110 14.77 1.51 -37.20
N VAL A 111 15.15 0.82 -36.12
CA VAL A 111 14.31 -0.19 -35.45
C VAL A 111 13.14 0.44 -34.72
N VAL A 112 13.33 1.59 -34.07
CA VAL A 112 12.25 2.37 -33.41
C VAL A 112 11.30 2.97 -34.45
N ASN A 113 11.78 3.41 -35.61
CA ASN A 113 10.92 3.86 -36.72
C ASN A 113 10.20 2.72 -37.44
N GLY A 114 10.79 1.51 -37.49
CA GLY A 114 10.13 0.31 -38.04
C GLY A 114 8.96 -0.16 -37.16
N LEU A 115 9.14 -0.12 -35.85
CA LEU A 115 8.06 -0.40 -34.86
C LEU A 115 6.98 0.70 -34.82
N ARG A 116 7.31 1.95 -35.17
CA ARG A 116 6.32 3.02 -35.34
C ARG A 116 5.32 2.79 -36.46
N ASN A 117 5.74 2.13 -37.54
CA ASN A 117 4.87 1.90 -38.73
C ASN A 117 3.88 0.75 -38.54
N GLU A 118 4.02 -0.11 -37.52
CA GLU A 118 3.07 -1.21 -37.24
C GLU A 118 1.97 -0.87 -36.21
N LEU A 119 2.08 0.30 -35.52
CA LEU A 119 1.18 0.67 -34.42
C LEU A 119 0.47 2.03 -34.60
N GLN A 120 0.51 2.65 -35.78
CA GLN A 120 -0.16 3.92 -36.08
C GLN A 120 -1.30 3.73 -37.08
N CYS A 121 -2.41 3.17 -36.59
CA CYS A 121 -3.73 3.54 -37.12
C CYS A 121 -4.45 4.22 -35.94
N GLU A 122 -4.58 5.55 -35.99
CA GLU A 122 -5.45 6.24 -35.03
C GLU A 122 -6.84 5.61 -35.13
N PRO A 123 -7.47 5.25 -33.99
CA PRO A 123 -8.78 4.60 -34.02
C PRO A 123 -9.79 5.52 -34.72
N SER A 124 -10.53 5.01 -35.68
CA SER A 124 -11.50 5.79 -36.49
C SER A 124 -12.56 6.53 -35.67
N PHE A 125 -12.83 6.06 -34.44
CA PHE A 125 -13.80 6.71 -33.55
C PHE A 125 -13.32 8.09 -33.04
N ILE A 126 -12.01 8.39 -33.08
CA ILE A 126 -11.47 9.69 -32.62
C ILE A 126 -12.00 10.82 -33.50
N ASP A 127 -11.93 10.65 -34.83
CA ASP A 127 -12.41 11.66 -35.76
C ASP A 127 -13.90 11.91 -35.64
N ASP A 128 -14.72 10.86 -35.49
CA ASP A 128 -16.18 10.99 -35.35
C ASP A 128 -16.56 11.67 -34.04
N ARG A 129 -15.89 11.31 -32.95
CA ARG A 129 -16.03 11.93 -31.63
C ARG A 129 -15.69 13.44 -31.68
N LEU A 130 -14.58 13.79 -32.33
CA LEU A 130 -14.13 15.18 -32.48
C LEU A 130 -15.14 16.02 -33.30
N LYS A 131 -15.62 15.51 -34.42
CA LYS A 131 -16.64 16.23 -35.25
C LYS A 131 -17.90 16.54 -34.45
N LEU A 132 -18.39 15.55 -33.68
CA LEU A 132 -19.58 15.75 -32.85
C LEU A 132 -19.28 16.79 -31.74
N TYR A 133 -18.15 16.68 -31.07
CA TYR A 133 -17.75 17.64 -30.05
C TYR A 133 -17.61 19.06 -30.57
N GLU A 134 -16.98 19.27 -31.75
CA GLU A 134 -16.80 20.59 -32.34
C GLU A 134 -18.13 21.26 -32.72
N THR A 135 -19.11 20.47 -33.13
CA THR A 135 -20.47 20.98 -33.39
C THR A 135 -21.12 21.48 -32.11
N LEU A 136 -21.11 20.67 -31.06
CA LEU A 136 -21.66 21.00 -29.72
C LEU A 136 -20.92 22.20 -29.10
N LYS A 137 -19.59 22.26 -29.27
CA LYS A 137 -18.77 23.37 -28.75
C LYS A 137 -19.12 24.70 -29.38
N LYS A 138 -19.36 24.73 -30.70
CA LYS A 138 -19.83 25.96 -31.41
C LYS A 138 -21.15 26.48 -30.85
N GLU A 139 -22.10 25.59 -30.59
CA GLU A 139 -23.39 25.95 -29.99
C GLU A 139 -23.20 26.50 -28.56
N HIS A 140 -22.38 25.83 -27.78
CA HIS A 140 -22.05 26.25 -26.40
C HIS A 140 -21.36 27.62 -26.37
N ASP A 141 -20.37 27.85 -27.24
CA ASP A 141 -19.64 29.12 -27.32
C ASP A 141 -20.56 30.26 -27.79
N ALA A 142 -21.48 29.99 -28.71
CA ALA A 142 -22.51 30.96 -29.12
C ALA A 142 -23.43 31.33 -27.93
N LEU A 143 -23.81 30.36 -27.10
CA LEU A 143 -24.61 30.58 -25.89
C LEU A 143 -23.82 31.42 -24.85
N LEU A 144 -22.53 31.12 -24.62
CA LEU A 144 -21.68 31.93 -23.73
C LEU A 144 -21.54 33.36 -24.26
N ALA A 145 -21.32 33.56 -25.56
CA ALA A 145 -21.22 34.87 -26.18
C ALA A 145 -22.55 35.65 -26.04
N TYR A 146 -23.70 34.99 -26.22
CA TYR A 146 -25.01 35.59 -25.98
C TYR A 146 -25.18 36.02 -24.52
N ARG A 147 -24.81 35.17 -23.53
CA ARG A 147 -24.86 35.51 -22.10
C ARG A 147 -23.93 36.71 -21.79
N ALA A 148 -22.70 36.67 -22.29
CA ALA A 148 -21.73 37.76 -22.11
C ALA A 148 -22.21 39.10 -22.69
N SER A 149 -22.99 39.09 -23.79
CA SER A 149 -23.49 40.30 -24.45
C SER A 149 -24.80 40.83 -23.85
N ASN A 150 -25.71 39.93 -23.43
CA ASN A 150 -27.07 40.28 -23.06
C ASN A 150 -27.41 40.09 -21.57
N GLN A 151 -26.62 39.29 -20.81
CA GLN A 151 -26.88 38.97 -19.40
C GLN A 151 -25.76 39.40 -18.47
N SER A 152 -24.70 40.04 -19.00
CA SER A 152 -23.58 40.53 -18.19
C SER A 152 -24.03 41.64 -17.24
N LYS A 153 -23.61 41.52 -15.97
CA LYS A 153 -23.84 42.49 -14.90
C LYS A 153 -22.55 42.75 -14.15
N PRO A 154 -22.34 43.96 -13.59
CA PRO A 154 -21.26 44.17 -12.63
C PRO A 154 -21.39 43.19 -11.46
N ILE A 155 -20.28 42.59 -11.06
CA ILE A 155 -20.20 41.65 -9.92
C ILE A 155 -19.08 42.05 -8.96
N LYS A 156 -19.25 41.70 -7.69
CA LYS A 156 -18.23 41.86 -6.64
C LYS A 156 -17.60 40.51 -6.34
N VAL A 157 -16.28 40.47 -6.47
CA VAL A 157 -15.48 39.27 -6.15
C VAL A 157 -14.68 39.52 -4.89
N ILE A 158 -14.93 38.78 -3.83
CA ILE A 158 -14.26 38.90 -2.54
C ILE A 158 -13.12 37.87 -2.51
N LEU A 159 -11.88 38.35 -2.39
CA LEU A 159 -10.71 37.50 -2.25
C LEU A 159 -10.56 36.96 -0.81
N ALA A 160 -9.72 35.94 -0.64
CA ALA A 160 -9.44 35.33 0.66
C ALA A 160 -8.86 36.31 1.72
N ASP A 161 -8.20 37.40 1.28
CA ASP A 161 -7.71 38.48 2.12
C ASP A 161 -8.77 39.55 2.47
N GLY A 162 -10.03 39.36 2.02
CA GLY A 162 -11.15 40.29 2.21
C GLY A 162 -11.20 41.44 1.20
N LYS A 163 -10.26 41.53 0.27
CA LYS A 163 -10.26 42.58 -0.78
C LYS A 163 -11.36 42.31 -1.78
N VAL A 164 -12.12 43.33 -2.12
CA VAL A 164 -13.17 43.29 -3.14
C VAL A 164 -12.64 43.77 -4.48
N ILE A 165 -12.82 42.96 -5.51
CA ILE A 165 -12.48 43.34 -6.90
C ILE A 165 -13.79 43.39 -7.70
N GLU A 166 -13.95 44.40 -8.54
CA GLU A 166 -15.07 44.51 -9.47
C GLU A 166 -14.81 43.71 -10.74
N GLY A 167 -15.83 43.02 -11.24
CA GLY A 167 -15.81 42.26 -12.49
C GLY A 167 -17.13 42.30 -13.19
N GLU A 168 -17.27 41.56 -14.30
CA GLU A 168 -18.51 41.40 -15.05
C GLU A 168 -18.89 39.93 -15.12
N SER A 169 -20.14 39.57 -14.80
CA SER A 169 -20.64 38.20 -14.94
C SER A 169 -20.57 37.73 -16.39
N TRP A 170 -20.29 36.43 -16.59
CA TRP A 170 -20.13 35.79 -17.89
C TRP A 170 -18.96 36.27 -18.76
N LYS A 171 -18.11 37.22 -18.24
CA LYS A 171 -16.91 37.71 -18.94
C LYS A 171 -15.64 37.54 -18.10
N THR A 172 -15.68 37.99 -16.83
CA THR A 172 -14.51 37.95 -15.95
C THR A 172 -14.20 36.52 -15.50
N THR A 173 -12.96 36.08 -15.65
CA THR A 173 -12.51 34.76 -15.22
C THR A 173 -11.57 34.85 -14.01
N PRO A 174 -11.47 33.80 -13.18
CA PRO A 174 -10.48 33.74 -12.09
C PRO A 174 -9.06 34.02 -12.56
N TYR A 175 -8.66 33.52 -13.72
CA TYR A 175 -7.31 33.78 -14.27
C TYR A 175 -7.08 35.26 -14.61
N GLN A 176 -8.05 35.96 -15.17
CA GLN A 176 -7.94 37.39 -15.47
C GLN A 176 -7.76 38.20 -14.18
N LEU A 177 -8.49 37.85 -13.13
CA LEU A 177 -8.35 38.49 -11.81
C LEU A 177 -6.97 38.21 -11.22
N ALA A 178 -6.50 36.98 -11.26
CA ALA A 178 -5.17 36.59 -10.81
C ALA A 178 -4.06 37.35 -11.57
N ALA A 179 -4.18 37.46 -12.89
CA ALA A 179 -3.24 38.18 -13.75
C ALA A 179 -3.24 39.70 -13.49
N GLY A 180 -4.42 40.26 -13.14
CA GLY A 180 -4.54 41.67 -12.70
C GLY A 180 -3.87 41.95 -11.36
N ILE A 181 -3.79 40.98 -10.48
CA ILE A 181 -3.10 41.09 -9.19
C ILE A 181 -1.59 40.92 -9.41
N SER A 182 -1.17 39.83 -10.01
CA SER A 182 0.23 39.51 -10.27
C SER A 182 0.35 38.38 -11.32
N ARG A 183 1.28 38.55 -12.27
CA ARG A 183 1.64 37.49 -13.23
C ARG A 183 2.12 36.21 -12.52
N GLY A 184 2.93 36.35 -11.47
CA GLY A 184 3.42 35.22 -10.71
C GLY A 184 2.31 34.41 -10.04
N LEU A 185 1.27 35.10 -9.52
CA LEU A 185 0.08 34.45 -8.94
C LEU A 185 -0.70 33.68 -10.01
N ALA A 186 -0.97 34.29 -11.15
CA ALA A 186 -1.67 33.66 -12.27
C ALA A 186 -0.92 32.45 -12.86
N ASP A 187 0.42 32.52 -12.88
CA ASP A 187 1.25 31.43 -13.39
C ASP A 187 1.36 30.26 -12.41
N ASN A 188 1.34 30.50 -11.10
CA ASN A 188 1.43 29.49 -10.06
C ASN A 188 0.06 28.92 -9.66
N ALA A 189 -1.04 29.61 -9.93
CA ALA A 189 -2.38 29.10 -9.68
C ALA A 189 -2.64 27.82 -10.51
N VAL A 190 -3.10 26.79 -9.83
CA VAL A 190 -3.51 25.50 -10.41
C VAL A 190 -5.00 25.55 -10.72
N ILE A 191 -5.80 26.00 -9.75
CA ILE A 191 -7.25 26.04 -9.79
C ILE A 191 -7.78 27.16 -8.89
N ALA A 192 -9.07 27.49 -8.96
CA ALA A 192 -9.74 28.41 -8.05
C ALA A 192 -10.85 27.70 -7.28
N THR A 193 -11.25 28.27 -6.12
CA THR A 193 -12.54 28.00 -5.51
C THR A 193 -13.45 29.23 -5.64
N VAL A 194 -14.69 28.99 -5.99
CA VAL A 194 -15.74 30.01 -6.10
C VAL A 194 -16.86 29.62 -5.15
N ASN A 195 -17.10 30.41 -4.12
CA ASN A 195 -18.06 30.09 -3.05
C ASN A 195 -17.80 28.73 -2.37
N GLY A 196 -16.51 28.31 -2.27
CA GLY A 196 -16.09 27.03 -1.70
C GLY A 196 -16.14 25.85 -2.66
N GLU A 197 -16.56 26.03 -3.92
CA GLU A 197 -16.55 24.98 -4.94
C GLU A 197 -15.36 25.15 -5.88
N LEU A 198 -14.73 24.04 -6.27
CA LEU A 198 -13.62 24.03 -7.22
C LEU A 198 -14.09 24.51 -8.61
N TRP A 199 -13.30 25.41 -9.22
CA TRP A 199 -13.69 26.14 -10.43
C TRP A 199 -12.52 26.28 -11.40
N ASP A 200 -12.76 26.01 -12.68
CA ASP A 200 -11.76 26.19 -13.74
C ASP A 200 -11.32 27.65 -13.83
N LEU A 201 -10.01 27.90 -13.95
CA LEU A 201 -9.44 29.25 -14.01
C LEU A 201 -9.92 30.06 -15.23
N ASP A 202 -10.28 29.41 -16.32
CA ASP A 202 -10.77 30.04 -17.54
C ASP A 202 -12.32 30.04 -17.67
N ARG A 203 -13.04 29.48 -16.69
CA ARG A 203 -14.51 29.50 -16.65
C ARG A 203 -14.99 30.87 -16.14
N PRO A 204 -15.85 31.62 -16.88
CA PRO A 204 -16.36 32.91 -16.43
C PRO A 204 -17.14 32.80 -15.11
N LEU A 205 -17.03 33.84 -14.28
CA LEU A 205 -17.79 33.98 -13.05
C LEU A 205 -19.26 34.35 -13.41
N GLU A 206 -20.20 33.79 -12.67
CA GLU A 206 -21.64 33.91 -12.99
C GLU A 206 -22.36 35.00 -12.18
N GLY A 207 -21.82 35.39 -11.03
CA GLY A 207 -22.38 36.39 -10.10
C GLY A 207 -21.40 36.81 -9.02
N ASP A 208 -21.90 37.53 -8.01
CA ASP A 208 -21.15 37.90 -6.83
C ASP A 208 -20.63 36.64 -6.11
N CYS A 209 -19.36 36.62 -5.75
CA CYS A 209 -18.74 35.40 -5.19
C CYS A 209 -17.54 35.70 -4.32
N SER A 210 -17.21 34.73 -3.48
CA SER A 210 -15.88 34.60 -2.86
C SER A 210 -14.97 33.83 -3.81
N LEU A 211 -13.72 34.25 -3.94
CA LEU A 211 -12.72 33.62 -4.80
C LEU A 211 -11.42 33.35 -4.02
N GLU A 212 -10.96 32.14 -4.06
CA GLU A 212 -9.63 31.75 -3.59
C GLU A 212 -8.85 31.09 -4.72
N LEU A 213 -7.57 31.40 -4.83
CA LEU A 213 -6.66 30.85 -5.84
C LEU A 213 -5.76 29.82 -5.17
N LEU A 214 -5.86 28.55 -5.58
CA LEU A 214 -5.12 27.45 -5.00
C LEU A 214 -3.86 27.12 -5.82
N THR A 215 -2.74 26.94 -5.14
CA THR A 215 -1.47 26.51 -5.71
C THR A 215 -1.22 25.04 -5.46
N PHE A 216 -0.16 24.47 -6.04
CA PHE A 216 0.17 23.04 -5.90
C PHE A 216 0.46 22.60 -4.45
N ASP A 217 0.68 23.52 -3.52
CA ASP A 217 0.88 23.22 -2.10
C ASP A 217 -0.42 22.83 -1.37
N ASN A 218 -1.57 23.09 -1.98
CA ASN A 218 -2.88 22.71 -1.48
C ASN A 218 -3.28 21.31 -1.98
N GLU A 219 -3.82 20.46 -1.10
CA GLU A 219 -4.19 19.06 -1.41
C GLU A 219 -5.26 18.97 -2.51
N GLU A 220 -6.26 19.85 -2.51
CA GLU A 220 -7.30 19.88 -3.53
C GLU A 220 -6.74 20.28 -4.90
N ALA A 221 -5.85 21.25 -4.93
CA ALA A 221 -5.15 21.66 -6.14
C ALA A 221 -4.21 20.57 -6.68
N GLN A 222 -3.54 19.83 -5.80
CA GLN A 222 -2.75 18.65 -6.19
C GLN A 222 -3.63 17.58 -6.85
N ALA A 223 -4.80 17.31 -6.27
CA ALA A 223 -5.75 16.35 -6.83
C ALA A 223 -6.19 16.76 -8.25
N VAL A 224 -6.54 18.03 -8.47
CA VAL A 224 -6.90 18.58 -9.80
C VAL A 224 -5.71 18.49 -10.77
N TYR A 225 -4.51 18.79 -10.30
CA TYR A 225 -3.29 18.72 -11.10
C TYR A 225 -3.00 17.29 -11.57
N TRP A 226 -3.09 16.32 -10.68
CA TRP A 226 -2.90 14.90 -11.00
C TRP A 226 -4.05 14.33 -11.83
N HIS A 227 -5.29 14.78 -11.60
CA HIS A 227 -6.41 14.42 -12.44
C HIS A 227 -6.20 14.91 -13.90
N SER A 228 -5.73 16.14 -14.08
CA SER A 228 -5.36 16.66 -15.41
C SER A 228 -4.20 15.88 -16.04
N SER A 229 -3.24 15.44 -15.24
CA SER A 229 -2.14 14.58 -15.68
C SER A 229 -2.60 13.18 -16.08
N ALA A 230 -3.65 12.66 -15.44
CA ALA A 230 -4.28 11.40 -15.83
C ALA A 230 -4.88 11.48 -17.24
N HIS A 231 -5.49 12.60 -17.61
CA HIS A 231 -5.97 12.82 -18.98
C HIS A 231 -4.86 12.82 -20.02
N ILE A 232 -3.69 13.41 -19.72
CA ILE A 232 -2.52 13.34 -20.61
C ILE A 232 -2.06 11.89 -20.79
N LEU A 233 -2.07 11.10 -19.71
CA LEU A 233 -1.77 9.68 -19.78
C LEU A 233 -2.83 8.93 -20.59
N GLY A 234 -4.12 9.24 -20.38
CA GLY A 234 -5.24 8.67 -21.13
C GLY A 234 -5.12 8.91 -22.64
N GLU A 235 -4.82 10.15 -23.06
CA GLU A 235 -4.58 10.50 -24.45
C GLU A 235 -3.41 9.70 -25.06
N ALA A 236 -2.29 9.61 -24.32
CA ALA A 236 -1.15 8.83 -24.74
C ALA A 236 -1.46 7.31 -24.83
N MET A 237 -2.25 6.78 -23.89
CA MET A 237 -2.67 5.37 -23.90
C MET A 237 -3.66 5.08 -25.04
N GLU A 238 -4.63 5.96 -25.28
CA GLU A 238 -5.62 5.80 -26.35
C GLU A 238 -4.93 5.80 -27.71
N SER A 239 -4.04 6.74 -27.96
CA SER A 239 -3.28 6.84 -29.22
C SER A 239 -2.29 5.67 -29.43
N TYR A 240 -1.70 5.14 -28.34
CA TYR A 240 -0.71 4.08 -28.43
C TYR A 240 -1.32 2.67 -28.52
N TYR A 241 -2.36 2.39 -27.72
CA TYR A 241 -2.97 1.06 -27.62
C TYR A 241 -4.27 0.90 -28.40
N GLY A 242 -5.00 1.99 -28.65
CA GLY A 242 -6.31 1.95 -29.32
C GLY A 242 -7.43 1.29 -28.49
N GLY A 243 -7.20 1.05 -27.18
CA GLY A 243 -8.15 0.40 -26.29
C GLY A 243 -9.23 1.32 -25.74
N CYS A 244 -10.14 0.78 -24.92
CA CYS A 244 -11.21 1.55 -24.28
C CYS A 244 -10.76 2.16 -22.96
N LEU A 245 -10.71 3.47 -22.86
CA LEU A 245 -10.43 4.20 -21.62
C LEU A 245 -11.55 4.03 -20.60
N CYS A 246 -11.22 3.78 -19.33
CA CYS A 246 -12.19 3.54 -18.25
C CYS A 246 -12.19 4.70 -17.25
N TYR A 247 -11.23 4.70 -16.31
CA TYR A 247 -11.11 5.68 -15.22
C TYR A 247 -9.70 6.23 -15.10
N GLY A 248 -9.59 7.54 -14.83
CA GLY A 248 -8.33 8.24 -14.60
C GLY A 248 -8.36 9.15 -13.37
N PRO A 249 -8.55 8.63 -12.14
CA PRO A 249 -8.60 9.44 -10.94
C PRO A 249 -7.22 9.82 -10.42
N PRO A 250 -7.12 10.94 -9.67
CA PRO A 250 -6.00 11.18 -8.79
C PRO A 250 -6.02 10.20 -7.62
N ILE A 251 -4.85 9.96 -7.03
CA ILE A 251 -4.66 9.19 -5.80
C ILE A 251 -3.82 10.03 -4.84
N GLU A 252 -3.64 9.56 -3.60
CA GLU A 252 -2.91 10.28 -2.54
C GLU A 252 -1.53 10.78 -3.00
N ASN A 253 -0.82 10.03 -3.85
CA ASN A 253 0.50 10.39 -4.38
C ASN A 253 0.58 10.07 -5.88
N GLY A 254 -0.01 10.92 -6.71
CA GLY A 254 -0.02 10.77 -8.16
C GLY A 254 -1.39 10.44 -8.74
N PHE A 255 -1.42 9.65 -9.78
CA PHE A 255 -2.62 9.29 -10.51
C PHE A 255 -2.45 7.95 -11.21
N TYR A 256 -3.56 7.38 -11.71
CA TYR A 256 -3.52 6.28 -12.65
C TYR A 256 -4.54 6.46 -13.77
N TYR A 257 -4.41 5.65 -14.79
CA TYR A 257 -5.47 5.47 -15.78
C TYR A 257 -5.71 3.99 -16.05
N ASP A 258 -6.98 3.59 -16.11
CA ASP A 258 -7.43 2.24 -16.43
C ASP A 258 -7.89 2.17 -17.87
N MET A 259 -7.42 1.17 -18.60
CA MET A 259 -7.79 0.91 -19.97
C MET A 259 -8.12 -0.57 -20.14
N TYR A 260 -9.18 -0.86 -20.88
CA TYR A 260 -9.44 -2.19 -21.39
C TYR A 260 -8.70 -2.37 -22.72
N ILE A 261 -7.85 -3.37 -22.78
CA ILE A 261 -7.12 -3.79 -23.99
C ILE A 261 -7.40 -5.27 -24.16
N GLU A 262 -7.91 -5.64 -25.34
CA GLU A 262 -8.24 -7.02 -25.67
C GLU A 262 -6.94 -7.84 -25.81
N ASP A 263 -6.88 -8.98 -25.10
CA ASP A 263 -5.81 -10.00 -25.15
C ASP A 263 -4.36 -9.51 -24.99
N ARG A 264 -4.13 -8.30 -24.46
CA ARG A 264 -2.79 -7.75 -24.26
C ARG A 264 -2.57 -7.19 -22.86
N GLY A 265 -1.41 -7.51 -22.26
CA GLY A 265 -0.90 -6.84 -21.06
C GLY A 265 0.04 -5.69 -21.42
N VAL A 266 0.13 -4.70 -20.54
CA VAL A 266 1.10 -3.60 -20.63
C VAL A 266 2.44 -4.04 -20.03
N SER A 267 3.55 -3.79 -20.76
CA SER A 267 4.91 -4.04 -20.27
C SER A 267 5.59 -2.76 -19.80
N SER A 268 6.39 -2.84 -18.73
CA SER A 268 7.20 -1.70 -18.26
C SER A 268 8.24 -1.24 -19.30
N THR A 269 8.58 -2.06 -20.28
CA THR A 269 9.45 -1.68 -21.40
C THR A 269 8.83 -0.64 -22.33
N GLU A 270 7.51 -0.45 -22.28
CA GLU A 270 6.75 0.52 -23.09
C GLU A 270 6.67 1.91 -22.42
N PHE A 271 6.99 2.02 -21.13
CA PHE A 271 6.92 3.28 -20.39
C PHE A 271 7.69 4.44 -21.01
N PRO A 272 8.96 4.27 -21.49
CA PRO A 272 9.69 5.36 -22.12
C PRO A 272 8.98 5.93 -23.36
N THR A 273 8.31 5.10 -24.13
CA THR A 273 7.55 5.51 -25.32
C THR A 273 6.32 6.31 -24.92
N LEU A 274 5.54 5.79 -23.96
CA LEU A 274 4.37 6.51 -23.43
C LEU A 274 4.76 7.83 -22.79
N GLU A 275 5.85 7.87 -22.00
CA GLU A 275 6.34 9.13 -21.40
C GLU A 275 6.75 10.15 -22.47
N ASN A 276 7.34 9.71 -23.59
CA ASN A 276 7.68 10.62 -24.68
C ASN A 276 6.43 11.18 -25.37
N THR A 277 5.39 10.37 -25.56
CA THR A 277 4.08 10.83 -26.05
C THR A 277 3.48 11.86 -25.10
N CYS A 278 3.42 11.57 -23.79
CA CYS A 278 2.96 12.53 -22.78
C CYS A 278 3.76 13.85 -22.80
N LYS A 279 5.10 13.78 -22.96
CA LYS A 279 5.94 14.97 -23.06
C LYS A 279 5.67 15.80 -24.32
N ASN A 280 5.26 15.19 -25.41
CA ASN A 280 4.85 15.90 -26.63
C ASN A 280 3.51 16.62 -26.41
N ILE A 281 2.51 15.93 -25.85
CA ILE A 281 1.21 16.51 -25.45
C ILE A 281 1.40 17.72 -24.51
N ILE A 282 2.29 17.61 -23.54
CA ILE A 282 2.66 18.73 -22.63
C ILE A 282 3.25 19.92 -23.39
N LYS A 283 4.13 19.69 -24.36
CA LYS A 283 4.75 20.75 -25.17
C LYS A 283 3.76 21.47 -26.08
N GLU A 284 2.74 20.77 -26.56
CA GLU A 284 1.67 21.35 -27.40
C GLU A 284 0.78 22.34 -26.64
N LYS A 285 0.80 22.31 -25.29
CA LYS A 285 -0.01 23.19 -24.44
C LYS A 285 -1.50 23.11 -24.76
N GLN A 286 -2.01 21.90 -24.99
CA GLN A 286 -3.41 21.66 -25.29
C GLN A 286 -4.30 22.19 -24.15
N PRO A 287 -5.36 23.00 -24.44
CA PRO A 287 -6.27 23.49 -23.42
C PRO A 287 -7.18 22.37 -22.91
N PHE A 288 -7.61 22.48 -21.66
CA PHE A 288 -8.72 21.67 -21.13
C PHE A 288 -10.02 22.43 -21.33
N GLU A 289 -10.88 21.94 -22.23
CA GLU A 289 -12.11 22.60 -22.62
C GLU A 289 -13.33 21.85 -22.05
N ARG A 290 -14.09 22.55 -21.17
CA ARG A 290 -15.30 22.04 -20.54
C ARG A 290 -16.50 22.16 -21.47
N LEU A 291 -17.31 21.11 -21.55
CA LEU A 291 -18.59 21.14 -22.25
C LEU A 291 -19.63 20.35 -21.45
N GLU A 292 -20.81 20.93 -21.26
CA GLU A 292 -21.97 20.25 -20.66
C GLU A 292 -22.86 19.72 -21.76
N VAL A 293 -23.16 18.41 -21.72
CA VAL A 293 -23.86 17.70 -22.80
C VAL A 293 -24.94 16.79 -22.19
N SER A 294 -26.07 16.63 -22.91
CA SER A 294 -27.13 15.72 -22.49
C SER A 294 -26.65 14.26 -22.51
N LYS A 295 -27.20 13.45 -21.63
CA LYS A 295 -26.86 12.02 -21.48
C LYS A 295 -27.08 11.24 -22.79
N GLU A 296 -28.12 11.55 -23.54
CA GLU A 296 -28.45 10.89 -24.80
C GLU A 296 -27.35 11.10 -25.86
N ILE A 297 -26.88 12.33 -26.00
CA ILE A 297 -25.82 12.69 -26.96
C ILE A 297 -24.50 12.04 -26.51
N LEU A 298 -24.22 11.96 -25.20
CA LEU A 298 -23.02 11.32 -24.66
C LEU A 298 -23.03 9.82 -24.91
N LEU A 299 -24.17 9.16 -24.85
CA LEU A 299 -24.28 7.73 -25.20
C LEU A 299 -23.96 7.49 -26.68
N ASP A 300 -24.33 8.40 -27.57
CA ASP A 300 -23.92 8.31 -28.98
C ASP A 300 -22.43 8.65 -29.16
N MET A 301 -21.93 9.69 -28.50
CA MET A 301 -20.50 10.06 -28.53
C MET A 301 -19.58 8.93 -28.09
N PHE A 302 -19.97 8.20 -27.05
CA PHE A 302 -19.15 7.12 -26.45
C PHE A 302 -19.60 5.70 -26.83
N LYS A 303 -20.44 5.53 -27.87
CA LYS A 303 -20.97 4.22 -28.29
C LYS A 303 -19.89 3.17 -28.58
N TYR A 304 -18.68 3.59 -28.96
CA TYR A 304 -17.50 2.73 -29.18
C TYR A 304 -16.93 2.19 -27.87
N ASN A 305 -17.24 2.79 -26.72
CA ASN A 305 -16.67 2.47 -25.41
C ASN A 305 -17.75 1.99 -24.43
N LYS A 306 -17.91 0.67 -24.32
CA LYS A 306 -18.91 0.04 -23.44
C LYS A 306 -18.80 0.47 -21.97
N PHE A 307 -17.60 0.80 -21.48
CA PHE A 307 -17.37 1.21 -20.09
C PHE A 307 -17.89 2.63 -19.83
N LYS A 308 -17.65 3.57 -20.72
CA LYS A 308 -18.24 4.93 -20.61
C LYS A 308 -19.76 4.88 -20.71
N CYS A 309 -20.32 4.03 -21.57
CA CYS A 309 -21.76 3.82 -21.65
C CYS A 309 -22.34 3.22 -20.35
N ARG A 310 -21.64 2.26 -19.72
CA ARG A 310 -22.03 1.73 -18.39
C ARG A 310 -22.04 2.84 -17.33
N ILE A 311 -20.96 3.65 -17.26
CA ILE A 311 -20.89 4.78 -16.31
C ILE A 311 -22.05 5.74 -16.50
N LEU A 312 -22.36 6.12 -17.76
CA LEU A 312 -23.47 7.00 -18.09
C LEU A 312 -24.81 6.41 -17.63
N ASN A 313 -25.04 5.13 -17.85
CA ASN A 313 -26.31 4.48 -17.50
C ASN A 313 -26.47 4.25 -15.99
N GLU A 314 -25.43 3.82 -15.30
CA GLU A 314 -25.48 3.35 -13.92
C GLU A 314 -25.17 4.44 -12.88
N LYS A 315 -24.27 5.40 -13.21
CA LYS A 315 -23.76 6.38 -12.24
C LYS A 315 -24.19 7.82 -12.51
N VAL A 316 -24.69 8.14 -13.71
CA VAL A 316 -25.15 9.48 -14.05
C VAL A 316 -26.67 9.54 -13.97
N ASN A 317 -27.19 10.11 -12.88
CA ASN A 317 -28.63 10.24 -12.62
C ASN A 317 -29.21 11.58 -13.09
N THR A 318 -28.36 12.50 -13.60
CA THR A 318 -28.76 13.81 -14.12
C THR A 318 -29.03 13.74 -15.64
N PRO A 319 -29.90 14.59 -16.17
CA PRO A 319 -30.20 14.62 -17.61
C PRO A 319 -29.01 15.08 -18.47
N SER A 320 -28.04 15.81 -17.87
CA SER A 320 -26.80 16.25 -18.50
C SER A 320 -25.62 16.00 -17.58
N THR A 321 -24.45 15.91 -18.16
CA THR A 321 -23.17 15.89 -17.42
C THR A 321 -22.06 16.50 -18.27
N THR A 322 -20.86 16.63 -17.72
CA THR A 322 -19.76 17.31 -18.37
C THR A 322 -18.78 16.32 -19.01
N VAL A 323 -18.19 16.77 -20.11
CA VAL A 323 -17.00 16.21 -20.73
C VAL A 323 -15.91 17.27 -20.80
N TYR A 324 -14.67 16.82 -20.83
CA TYR A 324 -13.51 17.69 -21.07
C TYR A 324 -12.74 17.19 -22.28
N ARG A 325 -12.37 18.14 -23.14
CA ARG A 325 -11.46 17.92 -24.26
C ARG A 325 -10.03 18.26 -23.86
N CYS A 326 -9.08 17.43 -24.25
CA CYS A 326 -7.65 17.67 -24.20
C CYS A 326 -7.05 17.15 -25.50
N GLY A 327 -6.76 18.03 -26.46
CA GLY A 327 -6.36 17.64 -27.81
C GLY A 327 -7.38 16.73 -28.50
N PRO A 328 -6.98 15.53 -28.98
CA PRO A 328 -7.91 14.54 -29.55
C PRO A 328 -8.73 13.79 -28.50
N LEU A 329 -8.31 13.76 -27.24
CA LEU A 329 -9.05 13.09 -26.18
C LEU A 329 -10.29 13.91 -25.78
N ILE A 330 -11.44 13.25 -25.74
CA ILE A 330 -12.65 13.75 -25.08
C ILE A 330 -13.00 12.72 -24.01
N ASP A 331 -13.05 13.14 -22.76
CA ASP A 331 -13.30 12.25 -21.64
C ASP A 331 -14.55 12.64 -20.85
N LEU A 332 -15.28 11.64 -20.37
CA LEU A 332 -16.41 11.81 -19.46
C LEU A 332 -15.84 12.19 -18.08
N CYS A 333 -15.95 13.46 -17.72
CA CYS A 333 -15.32 14.01 -16.54
C CYS A 333 -16.10 15.20 -15.97
N ARG A 334 -16.16 15.28 -14.64
CA ARG A 334 -16.78 16.43 -13.94
C ARG A 334 -15.82 17.62 -13.82
N GLY A 335 -14.52 17.40 -13.97
CA GLY A 335 -13.51 18.41 -13.74
C GLY A 335 -13.41 18.84 -12.27
N PRO A 336 -12.88 20.04 -11.99
CA PRO A 336 -12.20 20.92 -12.94
C PRO A 336 -10.78 20.46 -13.29
N HIS A 337 -10.12 21.18 -14.20
CA HIS A 337 -8.77 20.88 -14.69
C HIS A 337 -7.85 22.11 -14.70
N VAL A 338 -6.55 21.86 -14.84
CA VAL A 338 -5.59 22.94 -15.12
C VAL A 338 -5.89 23.59 -16.48
N ARG A 339 -5.47 24.83 -16.69
CA ARG A 339 -5.77 25.57 -17.92
C ARG A 339 -5.34 24.88 -19.22
N HIS A 340 -4.16 24.28 -19.22
CA HIS A 340 -3.60 23.56 -20.37
C HIS A 340 -2.49 22.60 -19.94
N THR A 341 -2.20 21.60 -20.77
CA THR A 341 -1.18 20.55 -20.47
C THR A 341 0.20 21.09 -20.19
N GLY A 342 0.55 22.26 -20.75
CA GLY A 342 1.86 22.92 -20.52
C GLY A 342 2.10 23.46 -19.10
N LYS A 343 1.08 23.40 -18.19
CA LYS A 343 1.28 23.67 -16.76
C LYS A 343 2.03 22.51 -16.06
N ILE A 344 1.99 21.31 -16.63
CA ILE A 344 2.66 20.12 -16.12
C ILE A 344 4.09 20.12 -16.65
N LYS A 345 5.10 20.26 -15.76
CA LYS A 345 6.51 20.41 -16.17
C LYS A 345 7.30 19.12 -16.10
N ALA A 346 7.02 18.31 -15.08
CA ALA A 346 7.66 17.03 -14.87
C ALA A 346 6.62 15.91 -14.84
N PHE A 347 6.86 14.84 -15.59
CA PHE A 347 5.91 13.73 -15.73
C PHE A 347 6.66 12.41 -15.81
N LYS A 348 6.22 11.39 -15.06
CA LYS A 348 6.84 10.07 -15.02
C LYS A 348 5.81 8.96 -14.85
N ILE A 349 5.99 7.89 -15.59
CA ILE A 349 5.27 6.61 -15.43
C ILE A 349 6.17 5.67 -14.61
N PHE A 350 5.67 5.08 -13.53
CA PHE A 350 6.53 4.31 -12.63
C PHE A 350 6.05 2.89 -12.33
N LYS A 351 4.77 2.56 -12.64
CA LYS A 351 4.20 1.25 -12.31
C LYS A 351 3.03 0.93 -13.23
N ASN A 352 2.81 -0.36 -13.50
CA ASN A 352 1.57 -0.90 -14.05
C ASN A 352 1.05 -2.08 -13.21
N SER A 353 -0.23 -2.35 -13.30
CA SER A 353 -0.88 -3.52 -12.72
C SER A 353 -2.11 -3.88 -13.54
N SER A 354 -2.63 -5.10 -13.34
CA SER A 354 -3.97 -5.47 -13.79
C SER A 354 -4.98 -5.27 -12.65
N THR A 355 -6.20 -4.92 -13.00
CA THR A 355 -7.32 -4.81 -12.07
C THR A 355 -8.59 -5.33 -12.74
N TYR A 356 -9.66 -5.53 -12.00
CA TYR A 356 -10.97 -5.87 -12.55
C TYR A 356 -11.87 -4.65 -12.57
N TRP A 357 -12.82 -4.62 -13.52
CA TRP A 357 -13.84 -3.58 -13.54
C TRP A 357 -14.58 -3.53 -12.20
N GLU A 358 -14.62 -2.35 -11.56
CA GLU A 358 -15.19 -2.14 -10.22
C GLU A 358 -14.66 -3.06 -9.10
N GLY A 359 -13.48 -3.65 -9.31
CA GLY A 359 -12.88 -4.57 -8.34
C GLY A 359 -13.53 -5.95 -8.27
N LYS A 360 -14.50 -6.27 -9.15
CA LYS A 360 -15.21 -7.53 -9.19
C LYS A 360 -14.45 -8.55 -10.04
N ALA A 361 -14.08 -9.70 -9.48
CA ALA A 361 -13.24 -10.70 -10.13
C ALA A 361 -13.90 -11.42 -11.31
N ASP A 362 -15.22 -11.36 -11.43
CA ASP A 362 -16.06 -11.89 -12.50
C ASP A 362 -16.21 -10.93 -13.70
N MET A 363 -15.70 -9.71 -13.57
CA MET A 363 -15.78 -8.69 -14.61
C MET A 363 -14.49 -8.60 -15.44
N GLU A 364 -14.52 -7.73 -16.47
CA GLU A 364 -13.38 -7.56 -17.40
C GLU A 364 -12.10 -7.14 -16.70
N THR A 365 -10.96 -7.71 -17.12
CA THR A 365 -9.63 -7.32 -16.65
C THR A 365 -9.18 -6.04 -17.36
N LEU A 366 -8.77 -5.04 -16.58
CA LEU A 366 -8.26 -3.76 -17.05
C LEU A 366 -6.75 -3.68 -16.83
N GLN A 367 -6.08 -2.93 -17.71
CA GLN A 367 -4.68 -2.54 -17.52
C GLN A 367 -4.61 -1.17 -16.87
N ARG A 368 -3.92 -1.09 -15.71
CA ARG A 368 -3.75 0.14 -14.94
C ARG A 368 -2.31 0.62 -15.03
N ILE A 369 -2.12 1.87 -15.45
CA ILE A 369 -0.81 2.53 -15.50
C ILE A 369 -0.79 3.67 -14.50
N TYR A 370 0.26 3.72 -13.66
CA TYR A 370 0.43 4.74 -12.63
C TYR A 370 1.45 5.78 -13.08
N GLY A 371 1.12 7.04 -12.84
CA GLY A 371 1.97 8.18 -13.09
C GLY A 371 2.07 9.13 -11.90
N ILE A 372 3.09 9.98 -11.97
CA ILE A 372 3.30 11.11 -11.06
C ILE A 372 3.72 12.33 -11.87
N SER A 373 3.31 13.52 -11.43
CA SER A 373 3.68 14.76 -12.10
C SER A 373 3.85 15.90 -11.11
N PHE A 374 4.70 16.88 -11.48
CA PHE A 374 5.01 18.04 -10.64
C PHE A 374 5.11 19.31 -11.48
N PRO A 375 4.88 20.51 -10.87
CA PRO A 375 5.01 21.80 -11.53
C PRO A 375 6.47 22.17 -11.84
N ASP A 376 7.45 21.50 -11.26
CA ASP A 376 8.87 21.67 -11.57
C ASP A 376 9.68 20.35 -11.49
N ASN A 377 10.88 20.38 -12.11
CA ASN A 377 11.79 19.24 -12.14
C ASN A 377 12.52 18.99 -10.80
N LYS A 378 12.57 19.96 -9.91
CA LYS A 378 13.22 19.82 -8.60
C LYS A 378 12.37 18.90 -7.71
N MET A 379 11.06 19.16 -7.65
CA MET A 379 10.11 18.29 -6.94
C MET A 379 10.15 16.86 -7.48
N MET A 380 10.26 16.66 -8.80
CA MET A 380 10.40 15.33 -9.38
C MET A 380 11.68 14.61 -8.91
N LYS A 381 12.81 15.31 -8.87
CA LYS A 381 14.07 14.74 -8.37
C LYS A 381 14.01 14.40 -6.89
N GLU A 382 13.37 15.25 -6.09
CA GLU A 382 13.13 14.99 -4.65
C GLU A 382 12.26 13.76 -4.46
N TRP A 383 11.20 13.61 -5.25
CA TRP A 383 10.36 12.42 -5.24
C TRP A 383 11.13 11.17 -5.70
N GLU A 384 11.96 11.25 -6.74
CA GLU A 384 12.80 10.13 -7.19
C GLU A 384 13.77 9.67 -6.10
N LYS A 385 14.43 10.63 -5.43
CA LYS A 385 15.30 10.34 -4.29
C LYS A 385 14.52 9.68 -3.15
N PHE A 386 13.33 10.20 -2.84
CA PHE A 386 12.45 9.60 -1.85
C PHE A 386 12.05 8.16 -2.21
N GLN A 387 11.70 7.89 -3.48
CA GLN A 387 11.37 6.55 -3.95
C GLN A 387 12.56 5.59 -3.91
N GLU A 388 13.77 6.06 -4.17
CA GLU A 388 14.99 5.27 -4.03
C GLU A 388 15.26 4.95 -2.56
N GLU A 389 15.13 5.91 -1.67
CA GLU A 389 15.25 5.69 -0.23
C GLU A 389 14.19 4.71 0.28
N ALA A 390 12.93 4.85 -0.15
CA ALA A 390 11.85 3.93 0.20
C ALA A 390 12.14 2.49 -0.26
N ARG A 391 12.69 2.30 -1.47
CA ARG A 391 13.12 0.98 -1.96
C ARG A 391 14.28 0.40 -1.16
N ASN A 392 15.21 1.23 -0.72
CA ASN A 392 16.33 0.79 0.10
C ASN A 392 15.90 0.41 1.52
N ARG A 393 14.79 0.99 2.00
CA ARG A 393 14.19 0.70 3.31
C ARG A 393 13.13 -0.42 3.25
N ASP A 394 12.84 -1.01 2.08
CA ASP A 394 11.87 -2.10 1.97
C ASP A 394 12.22 -3.27 2.91
N HIS A 395 11.30 -3.62 3.82
CA HIS A 395 11.50 -4.67 4.82
C HIS A 395 11.84 -6.03 4.21
N ARG A 396 11.37 -6.33 2.97
CA ARG A 396 11.69 -7.57 2.26
C ARG A 396 13.16 -7.62 1.85
N LYS A 397 13.72 -6.47 1.42
CA LYS A 397 15.13 -6.30 1.10
C LYS A 397 15.98 -6.42 2.36
N ILE A 398 15.64 -5.68 3.41
CA ILE A 398 16.33 -5.71 4.71
C ILE A 398 16.28 -7.13 5.30
N GLY A 399 15.10 -7.76 5.28
CA GLY A 399 14.89 -9.11 5.79
C GLY A 399 15.80 -10.15 5.13
N LYS A 400 15.96 -10.04 3.79
CA LYS A 400 16.85 -10.90 3.03
C LYS A 400 18.34 -10.62 3.31
N GLU A 401 18.75 -9.34 3.28
CA GLU A 401 20.15 -8.93 3.49
C GLU A 401 20.65 -9.20 4.91
N GLN A 402 19.77 -9.09 5.90
CA GLN A 402 20.08 -9.35 7.31
C GLN A 402 19.73 -10.78 7.76
N GLU A 403 19.24 -11.64 6.88
CA GLU A 403 18.85 -13.03 7.16
C GLU A 403 17.80 -13.13 8.28
N LEU A 404 16.74 -12.30 8.20
CA LEU A 404 15.69 -12.25 9.21
C LEU A 404 14.55 -13.21 8.89
N PHE A 405 14.07 -13.23 7.66
CA PHE A 405 12.92 -14.03 7.24
C PHE A 405 12.87 -14.26 5.72
N PHE A 406 12.03 -15.21 5.32
CA PHE A 406 11.72 -15.47 3.92
C PHE A 406 10.26 -15.93 3.73
N PHE A 407 9.77 -15.87 2.48
CA PHE A 407 8.48 -16.41 2.04
C PHE A 407 8.69 -17.55 1.06
N HIS A 408 7.77 -18.51 1.06
CA HIS A 408 7.85 -19.67 0.16
C HIS A 408 6.51 -19.97 -0.48
N ASP A 409 6.51 -20.39 -1.75
CA ASP A 409 5.29 -20.63 -2.55
C ASP A 409 4.42 -21.77 -1.96
N LEU A 410 4.99 -22.68 -1.20
CA LEU A 410 4.25 -23.75 -0.51
C LEU A 410 3.46 -23.25 0.72
N SER A 411 3.74 -22.04 1.20
CA SER A 411 3.02 -21.41 2.32
C SER A 411 2.75 -19.92 2.01
N PRO A 412 1.91 -19.63 0.99
CA PRO A 412 1.67 -18.26 0.55
C PRO A 412 0.96 -17.45 1.64
N GLY A 413 1.52 -16.28 1.95
CA GLY A 413 1.01 -15.40 3.01
C GLY A 413 1.41 -15.79 4.43
N SER A 414 2.33 -16.75 4.59
CA SER A 414 2.93 -17.11 5.88
C SER A 414 4.44 -16.94 5.84
N CYS A 415 5.00 -16.24 6.81
CA CYS A 415 6.41 -15.93 6.88
C CYS A 415 7.20 -16.98 7.68
N PHE A 416 8.39 -17.32 7.21
CA PHE A 416 9.38 -18.12 7.93
C PHE A 416 10.42 -17.19 8.54
N PHE A 417 10.51 -17.14 9.88
CA PHE A 417 11.53 -16.39 10.58
C PHE A 417 12.78 -17.24 10.80
N LEU A 418 13.92 -16.74 10.35
CA LEU A 418 15.26 -17.33 10.56
C LEU A 418 15.75 -17.01 11.99
N PRO A 419 16.85 -17.62 12.49
CA PRO A 419 17.28 -17.42 13.87
C PRO A 419 17.40 -15.95 14.31
N LYS A 420 17.97 -15.08 13.47
CA LYS A 420 18.07 -13.63 13.73
C LYS A 420 16.71 -12.95 13.75
N GLY A 421 15.82 -13.34 12.83
CA GLY A 421 14.46 -12.84 12.81
C GLY A 421 13.62 -13.35 13.98
N ALA A 422 13.82 -14.61 14.39
CA ALA A 422 13.15 -15.17 15.56
C ALA A 422 13.59 -14.47 16.86
N PHE A 423 14.87 -14.10 16.99
CA PHE A 423 15.34 -13.27 18.10
C PHE A 423 14.59 -11.93 18.15
N LEU A 424 14.55 -11.20 17.03
CA LEU A 424 13.83 -9.93 16.92
C LEU A 424 12.35 -10.08 17.29
N TYR A 425 11.71 -11.11 16.75
CA TYR A 425 10.30 -11.43 16.98
C TYR A 425 10.01 -11.68 18.47
N ASN A 426 10.80 -12.55 19.10
CA ASN A 426 10.63 -12.90 20.51
C ASN A 426 10.94 -11.72 21.43
N THR A 427 12.01 -10.95 21.14
CA THR A 427 12.35 -9.75 21.93
C THR A 427 11.22 -8.73 21.90
N LEU A 428 10.58 -8.53 20.74
CA LEU A 428 9.42 -7.63 20.61
C LEU A 428 8.22 -8.17 21.40
N MET A 429 7.99 -9.50 21.37
CA MET A 429 6.93 -10.14 22.14
C MET A 429 7.16 -10.06 23.64
N ASP A 430 8.37 -10.27 24.10
CA ASP A 430 8.72 -10.19 25.52
C ASP A 430 8.55 -8.76 26.04
N PHE A 431 8.98 -7.76 25.25
CA PHE A 431 8.76 -6.35 25.56
C PHE A 431 7.27 -6.03 25.74
N ILE A 432 6.42 -6.43 24.79
CA ILE A 432 5.00 -6.11 24.89
C ILE A 432 4.30 -6.87 26.01
N ARG A 433 4.68 -8.13 26.31
CA ARG A 433 4.18 -8.90 27.46
C ARG A 433 4.48 -8.20 28.77
N GLU A 434 5.72 -7.70 28.94
CA GLU A 434 6.07 -6.90 30.13
C GLU A 434 5.20 -5.67 30.28
N GLU A 435 4.96 -4.95 29.19
CA GLU A 435 4.13 -3.75 29.20
C GLU A 435 2.65 -4.04 29.55
N TYR A 436 2.11 -5.18 29.09
CA TYR A 436 0.78 -5.67 29.47
C TYR A 436 0.71 -6.06 30.94
N HIS A 437 1.73 -6.81 31.43
CA HIS A 437 1.80 -7.23 32.80
C HIS A 437 1.85 -6.03 33.78
N ARG A 438 2.65 -5.01 33.47
CA ARG A 438 2.76 -3.77 34.26
C ARG A 438 1.41 -3.04 34.41
N ARG A 439 0.46 -3.29 33.50
CA ARG A 439 -0.87 -2.66 33.47
C ARG A 439 -1.98 -3.61 33.92
N ASN A 440 -1.63 -4.66 34.62
CA ASN A 440 -2.53 -5.65 35.20
C ASN A 440 -3.40 -6.39 34.16
N PHE A 441 -2.86 -6.71 32.99
CA PHE A 441 -3.46 -7.64 32.07
C PHE A 441 -3.06 -9.08 32.43
N THR A 442 -4.02 -9.99 32.35
CA THR A 442 -3.80 -11.42 32.55
C THR A 442 -3.63 -12.10 31.20
N GLU A 443 -2.47 -12.75 30.98
CA GLU A 443 -2.25 -13.52 29.76
C GLU A 443 -3.10 -14.79 29.77
N VAL A 444 -3.76 -15.06 28.64
CA VAL A 444 -4.57 -16.26 28.40
C VAL A 444 -4.19 -16.90 27.07
N VAL A 445 -4.52 -18.16 26.90
CA VAL A 445 -4.30 -18.91 25.67
C VAL A 445 -5.62 -19.50 25.23
N SER A 446 -6.09 -19.16 24.03
CA SER A 446 -7.31 -19.70 23.45
C SER A 446 -7.01 -20.68 22.31
N PRO A 447 -7.90 -21.65 22.02
CA PRO A 447 -7.73 -22.58 20.90
C PRO A 447 -7.61 -21.87 19.56
N ASN A 448 -6.92 -22.50 18.60
CA ASN A 448 -6.81 -21.98 17.22
C ASN A 448 -7.98 -22.41 16.32
N ILE A 449 -8.67 -23.49 16.67
CA ILE A 449 -9.73 -24.12 15.88
C ILE A 449 -11.00 -24.13 16.69
N TYR A 450 -12.10 -23.72 16.06
CA TYR A 450 -13.42 -23.73 16.66
C TYR A 450 -14.46 -24.27 15.69
N ASN A 451 -15.54 -24.86 16.22
CA ASN A 451 -16.73 -25.20 15.45
C ASN A 451 -17.41 -23.93 14.92
N SER A 452 -18.02 -23.99 13.73
CA SER A 452 -18.71 -22.87 13.07
C SER A 452 -19.77 -22.21 13.94
N LYS A 453 -20.40 -22.98 14.85
CA LYS A 453 -21.42 -22.49 15.80
C LYS A 453 -20.95 -21.33 16.67
N LEU A 454 -19.65 -21.27 17.01
CA LEU A 454 -19.07 -20.12 17.72
C LEU A 454 -19.11 -18.85 16.88
N TRP A 455 -18.80 -19.00 15.62
CA TRP A 455 -18.76 -17.88 14.65
C TRP A 455 -20.17 -17.41 14.26
N GLU A 456 -21.14 -18.34 14.21
CA GLU A 456 -22.57 -18.03 14.05
C GLU A 456 -23.10 -17.27 15.27
N ALA A 457 -22.82 -17.74 16.49
CA ALA A 457 -23.21 -17.07 17.72
C ALA A 457 -22.65 -15.64 17.80
N SER A 458 -21.39 -15.44 17.43
CA SER A 458 -20.75 -14.13 17.43
C SER A 458 -21.14 -13.21 16.27
N GLY A 459 -21.77 -13.73 15.21
CA GLY A 459 -22.09 -13.00 13.97
C GLY A 459 -20.98 -12.94 12.94
N HIS A 460 -19.79 -13.44 13.27
CA HIS A 460 -18.67 -13.43 12.31
C HIS A 460 -18.93 -14.31 11.08
N TRP A 461 -19.66 -15.41 11.23
CA TRP A 461 -19.99 -16.28 10.11
C TRP A 461 -20.78 -15.56 9.02
N GLN A 462 -21.71 -14.71 9.39
CA GLN A 462 -22.56 -13.96 8.46
C GLN A 462 -21.82 -12.82 7.73
N HIS A 463 -20.86 -12.18 8.40
CA HIS A 463 -20.22 -10.96 7.89
C HIS A 463 -18.76 -11.15 7.50
N TYR A 464 -18.14 -12.29 7.82
CA TYR A 464 -16.70 -12.48 7.69
C TYR A 464 -16.26 -13.86 7.18
N SER A 465 -17.20 -14.76 6.84
CA SER A 465 -16.91 -16.15 6.44
C SER A 465 -15.96 -16.27 5.25
N GLU A 466 -16.06 -15.37 4.26
CA GLU A 466 -15.17 -15.35 3.09
C GLU A 466 -13.69 -15.14 3.46
N ASN A 467 -13.45 -14.46 4.58
CA ASN A 467 -12.11 -14.20 5.11
C ASN A 467 -11.64 -15.25 6.13
N MET A 468 -12.37 -16.35 6.30
CA MET A 468 -12.02 -17.41 7.24
C MET A 468 -11.54 -18.66 6.51
N PHE A 469 -10.56 -19.36 7.08
CA PHE A 469 -10.19 -20.72 6.66
C PHE A 469 -11.13 -21.71 7.35
N SER A 470 -12.05 -22.30 6.61
CA SER A 470 -12.99 -23.31 7.10
C SER A 470 -12.75 -24.66 6.45
N PHE A 471 -13.07 -25.74 7.15
CA PHE A 471 -12.91 -27.13 6.73
C PHE A 471 -13.85 -28.02 7.52
N ASP A 472 -14.24 -29.15 6.92
CA ASP A 472 -15.16 -30.10 7.53
C ASP A 472 -14.41 -31.26 8.20
N VAL A 473 -14.84 -31.61 9.42
CA VAL A 473 -14.34 -32.75 10.19
C VAL A 473 -15.56 -33.49 10.76
N GLU A 474 -15.68 -34.78 10.52
CA GLU A 474 -16.76 -35.65 11.07
C GLU A 474 -18.19 -35.09 10.83
N LYS A 475 -18.44 -34.45 9.67
CA LYS A 475 -19.70 -33.81 9.25
C LYS A 475 -20.02 -32.49 10.01
N GLU A 476 -19.11 -31.94 10.75
CA GLU A 476 -19.21 -30.60 11.32
C GLU A 476 -18.19 -29.66 10.68
N THR A 477 -18.58 -28.40 10.51
CA THR A 477 -17.70 -27.37 9.95
C THR A 477 -16.90 -26.70 11.07
N TYR A 478 -15.59 -26.65 10.90
CA TYR A 478 -14.66 -25.97 11.77
C TYR A 478 -13.99 -24.81 11.01
N ALA A 479 -13.48 -23.84 11.76
CA ALA A 479 -12.67 -22.76 11.19
C ALA A 479 -11.48 -22.41 12.07
N LEU A 480 -10.40 -21.97 11.44
CA LEU A 480 -9.28 -21.34 12.13
C LEU A 480 -9.69 -19.92 12.61
N LYS A 481 -9.32 -19.55 13.83
CA LYS A 481 -9.70 -18.27 14.39
C LYS A 481 -9.10 -17.08 13.60
N PRO A 482 -9.93 -16.14 13.11
CA PRO A 482 -9.48 -14.87 12.54
C PRO A 482 -9.33 -13.79 13.63
N MET A 483 -9.90 -14.00 14.82
CA MET A 483 -9.96 -13.10 15.98
C MET A 483 -10.07 -13.89 17.28
N ASN A 484 -9.68 -13.31 18.42
CA ASN A 484 -9.74 -13.96 19.74
C ASN A 484 -11.02 -13.64 20.52
N CYS A 485 -11.76 -12.56 20.16
CA CYS A 485 -12.89 -12.05 20.94
C CYS A 485 -13.96 -13.09 21.28
N PRO A 486 -14.43 -13.99 20.40
CA PRO A 486 -15.42 -15.00 20.79
C PRO A 486 -14.89 -16.00 21.83
N GLY A 487 -13.59 -16.37 21.72
CA GLY A 487 -12.92 -17.22 22.71
C GLY A 487 -12.88 -16.57 24.10
N HIS A 488 -12.58 -15.28 24.17
CA HIS A 488 -12.55 -14.52 25.42
C HIS A 488 -13.96 -14.34 26.01
N CYS A 489 -15.00 -14.23 25.18
CA CYS A 489 -16.40 -14.26 25.64
C CYS A 489 -16.73 -15.59 26.34
N LEU A 490 -16.30 -16.75 25.79
CA LEU A 490 -16.46 -18.05 26.44
C LEU A 490 -15.70 -18.10 27.77
N MET A 491 -14.47 -17.57 27.84
CA MET A 491 -13.70 -17.51 29.08
C MET A 491 -14.35 -16.63 30.15
N PHE A 492 -14.96 -15.49 29.75
CA PHE A 492 -15.72 -14.67 30.66
C PHE A 492 -16.96 -15.42 31.19
N ALA A 493 -17.68 -16.09 30.31
CA ALA A 493 -18.91 -16.82 30.64
C ALA A 493 -18.68 -18.14 31.42
N HIS A 494 -17.42 -18.63 31.49
CA HIS A 494 -17.09 -19.92 32.09
C HIS A 494 -17.56 -20.06 33.55
N ARG A 495 -17.64 -18.96 34.30
CA ARG A 495 -18.17 -18.91 35.66
C ARG A 495 -18.91 -17.60 35.93
N PRO A 496 -19.80 -17.55 36.95
CA PRO A 496 -20.40 -16.31 37.40
C PRO A 496 -19.33 -15.26 37.76
N ARG A 497 -19.55 -14.02 37.38
CA ARG A 497 -18.69 -12.88 37.65
C ARG A 497 -19.34 -11.90 38.59
N SER A 498 -18.57 -11.19 39.43
CA SER A 498 -19.02 -10.14 40.32
C SER A 498 -18.52 -8.78 39.81
N TRP A 499 -19.26 -7.70 40.11
CA TRP A 499 -18.82 -6.33 39.83
C TRP A 499 -17.47 -5.98 40.47
N ARG A 500 -17.10 -6.67 41.58
CA ARG A 500 -15.78 -6.48 42.21
C ARG A 500 -14.60 -6.99 41.42
N GLU A 501 -14.84 -7.85 40.47
CA GLU A 501 -13.81 -8.39 39.55
C GLU A 501 -13.59 -7.48 38.35
N MET A 502 -14.49 -6.52 38.12
CA MET A 502 -14.45 -5.62 36.98
C MET A 502 -13.49 -4.43 37.22
N PRO A 503 -12.65 -4.04 36.31
CA PRO A 503 -12.51 -4.57 34.94
C PRO A 503 -11.68 -5.85 34.87
N ILE A 504 -12.07 -6.79 34.01
CA ILE A 504 -11.31 -8.01 33.70
C ILE A 504 -10.55 -7.75 32.39
N ARG A 505 -9.21 -7.81 32.43
CA ARG A 505 -8.33 -7.54 31.29
C ARG A 505 -7.64 -8.82 30.86
N LEU A 506 -8.05 -9.39 29.73
CA LEU A 506 -7.49 -10.62 29.12
C LEU A 506 -6.61 -10.25 27.95
N ALA A 507 -5.38 -10.78 27.89
CA ALA A 507 -4.46 -10.62 26.77
C ALA A 507 -4.14 -11.99 26.18
N ASP A 508 -4.32 -12.15 24.87
CA ASP A 508 -3.97 -13.37 24.11
C ASP A 508 -3.00 -13.02 22.99
N PHE A 509 -1.77 -13.49 23.13
CA PHE A 509 -0.75 -13.36 22.07
C PHE A 509 -0.84 -14.51 21.07
N GLY A 510 -2.08 -14.94 20.77
CA GLY A 510 -2.37 -16.07 19.90
C GLY A 510 -2.14 -15.79 18.42
N VAL A 511 -1.99 -16.88 17.68
CA VAL A 511 -1.88 -16.84 16.22
C VAL A 511 -3.27 -16.74 15.61
N LEU A 512 -3.44 -15.81 14.66
CA LEU A 512 -4.65 -15.57 13.91
C LEU A 512 -4.46 -15.95 12.44
N HIS A 513 -5.56 -16.32 11.78
CA HIS A 513 -5.57 -16.77 10.40
C HIS A 513 -6.66 -16.03 9.60
N ARG A 514 -6.28 -15.38 8.51
CA ARG A 514 -7.21 -14.68 7.62
C ARG A 514 -7.00 -15.13 6.17
N ASN A 515 -8.08 -15.49 5.50
CA ASN A 515 -8.04 -15.90 4.10
C ASN A 515 -7.92 -14.69 3.16
N GLU A 516 -6.80 -13.98 3.25
CA GLU A 516 -6.50 -12.85 2.39
C GLU A 516 -6.30 -13.30 0.93
N LEU A 517 -6.81 -12.53 -0.02
CA LEU A 517 -6.62 -12.79 -1.44
C LEU A 517 -5.13 -12.75 -1.82
N SER A 518 -4.70 -13.67 -2.69
CA SER A 518 -3.28 -13.77 -3.10
C SER A 518 -2.70 -12.47 -3.67
N GLY A 519 -3.50 -11.70 -4.41
CA GLY A 519 -3.07 -10.43 -5.00
C GLY A 519 -2.91 -9.27 -4.00
N THR A 520 -3.42 -9.42 -2.78
CA THR A 520 -3.32 -8.40 -1.72
C THR A 520 -2.15 -8.62 -0.78
N LEU A 521 -1.50 -9.79 -0.84
CA LEU A 521 -0.38 -10.12 0.03
C LEU A 521 0.83 -9.21 -0.26
N SER A 522 1.42 -8.64 0.79
CA SER A 522 2.55 -7.72 0.64
C SER A 522 3.58 -7.88 1.76
N GLY A 523 4.53 -8.80 1.56
CA GLY A 523 5.56 -9.09 2.56
C GLY A 523 4.95 -9.35 3.95
N LEU A 524 5.50 -8.73 5.00
CA LEU A 524 4.98 -8.84 6.37
C LEU A 524 3.81 -7.91 6.67
N THR A 525 3.52 -6.93 5.80
CA THR A 525 2.47 -5.94 6.05
C THR A 525 1.05 -6.48 5.83
N ARG A 526 0.89 -7.52 4.99
CA ARG A 526 -0.36 -8.22 4.79
C ARG A 526 -0.11 -9.71 4.56
N VAL A 527 -0.46 -10.50 5.54
CA VAL A 527 -0.20 -11.94 5.64
C VAL A 527 -1.47 -12.71 5.96
N ARG A 528 -1.46 -14.02 5.74
CA ARG A 528 -2.58 -14.93 6.09
C ARG A 528 -2.47 -15.50 7.50
N ARG A 529 -1.23 -15.68 7.99
CA ARG A 529 -0.93 -16.12 9.35
C ARG A 529 -0.14 -15.03 10.06
N PHE A 530 -0.62 -14.54 11.20
CA PHE A 530 0.06 -13.53 12.01
C PHE A 530 -0.23 -13.72 13.50
N GLN A 531 0.62 -13.14 14.32
CA GLN A 531 0.42 -13.04 15.76
C GLN A 531 0.02 -11.62 16.11
N GLN A 532 -0.92 -11.46 17.05
CA GLN A 532 -1.39 -10.16 17.48
C GLN A 532 -1.24 -10.05 19.00
N ASP A 533 -0.93 -8.85 19.50
CA ASP A 533 -1.02 -8.48 20.90
C ASP A 533 -2.46 -8.11 21.27
N ASP A 534 -3.36 -9.08 21.10
CA ASP A 534 -4.80 -8.87 21.18
C ASP A 534 -5.28 -8.95 22.63
N ALA A 535 -6.02 -7.95 23.07
CA ALA A 535 -6.57 -7.92 24.42
C ALA A 535 -8.00 -7.41 24.45
N HIS A 536 -8.76 -7.93 25.41
CA HIS A 536 -10.16 -7.60 25.64
C HIS A 536 -10.35 -7.20 27.11
N ILE A 537 -10.90 -5.99 27.32
CA ILE A 537 -11.23 -5.49 28.65
C ILE A 537 -12.75 -5.60 28.81
N PHE A 538 -13.19 -6.42 29.73
CA PHE A 538 -14.59 -6.49 30.14
C PHE A 538 -14.78 -5.52 31.31
N CYS A 539 -15.54 -4.47 31.10
CA CYS A 539 -15.73 -3.40 32.08
C CYS A 539 -17.22 -3.03 32.28
N THR A 540 -17.50 -2.26 33.32
CA THR A 540 -18.81 -1.64 33.49
C THR A 540 -18.92 -0.37 32.65
N MET A 541 -20.14 0.15 32.45
CA MET A 541 -20.36 1.39 31.71
C MET A 541 -19.60 2.58 32.32
N GLU A 542 -19.51 2.63 33.65
CA GLU A 542 -18.82 3.70 34.38
C GLU A 542 -17.30 3.64 34.27
N GLN A 543 -16.74 2.47 33.89
CA GLN A 543 -15.29 2.26 33.77
C GLN A 543 -14.74 2.57 32.39
N ILE A 544 -15.61 2.80 31.39
CA ILE A 544 -15.19 2.96 29.96
C ILE A 544 -14.16 4.08 29.81
N GLU A 545 -14.44 5.26 30.34
CA GLU A 545 -13.56 6.43 30.16
C GLU A 545 -12.19 6.22 30.81
N GLU A 546 -12.12 5.61 32.01
CA GLU A 546 -10.85 5.29 32.67
C GLU A 546 -10.04 4.25 31.89
N GLU A 547 -10.70 3.18 31.42
CA GLU A 547 -10.04 2.13 30.64
C GLU A 547 -9.57 2.65 29.27
N MET A 548 -10.35 3.51 28.62
CA MET A 548 -9.96 4.17 27.36
C MET A 548 -8.74 5.06 27.56
N LYS A 549 -8.70 5.87 28.61
CA LYS A 549 -7.54 6.68 28.98
C LYS A 549 -6.31 5.80 29.26
N GLY A 550 -6.49 4.69 29.96
CA GLY A 550 -5.46 3.69 30.18
C GLY A 550 -4.89 3.12 28.86
N CYS A 551 -5.76 2.79 27.90
CA CYS A 551 -5.37 2.29 26.59
C CYS A 551 -4.57 3.32 25.77
N LEU A 552 -5.01 4.58 25.74
CA LEU A 552 -4.31 5.65 25.02
C LEU A 552 -2.94 5.98 25.63
N ASN A 553 -2.84 5.99 26.97
CA ASN A 553 -1.56 6.18 27.67
C ASN A 553 -0.59 5.01 27.42
N PHE A 554 -1.10 3.78 27.39
CA PHE A 554 -0.30 2.61 27.04
C PHE A 554 0.29 2.74 25.64
N LEU A 555 -0.55 3.07 24.66
CA LEU A 555 -0.13 3.30 23.28
C LEU A 555 0.97 4.37 23.21
N LYS A 556 0.77 5.53 23.84
CA LYS A 556 1.73 6.63 23.86
C LYS A 556 3.09 6.18 24.43
N SER A 557 3.10 5.40 25.51
CA SER A 557 4.34 4.91 26.15
C SER A 557 5.10 3.93 25.23
N VAL A 558 4.41 2.98 24.60
CA VAL A 558 5.04 1.99 23.70
C VAL A 558 5.57 2.67 22.43
N TYR A 559 4.81 3.57 21.83
CA TYR A 559 5.26 4.24 20.61
C TYR A 559 6.42 5.20 20.86
N ALA A 560 6.52 5.78 22.06
CA ALA A 560 7.67 6.58 22.47
C ALA A 560 8.97 5.75 22.49
N VAL A 561 8.91 4.48 22.94
CA VAL A 561 10.08 3.57 22.94
C VAL A 561 10.57 3.30 21.52
N PHE A 562 9.66 3.25 20.53
CA PHE A 562 10.02 3.06 19.11
C PHE A 562 10.38 4.36 18.39
N GLY A 563 10.17 5.51 19.01
CA GLY A 563 10.38 6.83 18.39
C GLY A 563 9.33 7.18 17.34
N PHE A 564 8.10 6.62 17.45
CA PHE A 564 7.01 6.93 16.54
C PHE A 564 6.20 8.15 16.96
N THR A 565 5.79 8.92 15.95
CA THR A 565 4.67 9.84 16.05
C THR A 565 3.40 9.19 15.49
N PHE A 566 2.24 9.55 15.98
CA PHE A 566 0.97 8.93 15.59
C PHE A 566 -0.15 9.94 15.38
N GLN A 567 -1.18 9.55 14.64
CA GLN A 567 -2.42 10.28 14.44
C GLN A 567 -3.58 9.40 14.88
N LEU A 568 -4.58 10.02 15.50
CA LEU A 568 -5.79 9.38 16.00
C LEU A 568 -6.96 9.68 15.06
N HIS A 569 -7.71 8.64 14.70
CA HIS A 569 -8.91 8.75 13.88
C HIS A 569 -10.08 8.08 14.57
N LEU A 570 -11.18 8.81 14.77
CA LEU A 570 -12.44 8.24 15.26
C LEU A 570 -13.25 7.73 14.07
N SER A 571 -13.38 6.42 13.95
CA SER A 571 -14.17 5.76 12.91
C SER A 571 -15.57 5.44 13.47
N THR A 572 -16.59 6.05 12.87
CA THR A 572 -17.98 5.99 13.32
C THR A 572 -18.78 4.91 12.59
N ARG A 573 -20.06 4.78 12.94
CA ARG A 573 -21.01 3.78 12.47
C ARG A 573 -21.01 3.61 10.94
N PRO A 574 -20.83 2.39 10.41
CA PRO A 574 -20.94 2.07 8.99
C PRO A 574 -22.40 1.96 8.54
N GLU A 575 -22.66 1.85 7.24
CA GLU A 575 -24.01 1.65 6.70
C GLU A 575 -24.64 0.32 7.18
N ASN A 576 -23.84 -0.75 7.23
CA ASN A 576 -24.26 -2.06 7.73
C ASN A 576 -23.70 -2.29 9.13
N PHE A 577 -24.52 -2.10 10.16
CA PHE A 577 -24.16 -2.26 11.57
C PHE A 577 -25.15 -3.12 12.36
N LEU A 578 -24.74 -3.58 13.53
CA LEU A 578 -25.57 -4.32 14.48
C LEU A 578 -25.99 -3.42 15.66
N GLY A 579 -27.19 -3.64 16.17
CA GLY A 579 -27.71 -3.01 17.39
C GLY A 579 -28.47 -1.71 17.14
N GLU A 580 -28.88 -1.07 18.24
CA GLU A 580 -29.69 0.14 18.24
C GLU A 580 -28.84 1.39 18.00
N VAL A 581 -29.43 2.38 17.32
CA VAL A 581 -28.74 3.65 16.95
C VAL A 581 -28.29 4.40 18.19
N GLU A 582 -29.11 4.44 19.23
CA GLU A 582 -28.86 5.13 20.49
C GLU A 582 -27.62 4.58 21.22
N ILE A 583 -27.38 3.26 21.15
CA ILE A 583 -26.19 2.64 21.74
C ILE A 583 -24.94 3.10 20.97
N TRP A 584 -25.03 3.17 19.64
CA TRP A 584 -23.93 3.67 18.81
C TRP A 584 -23.62 5.14 19.07
N ASP A 585 -24.64 6.00 19.14
CA ASP A 585 -24.47 7.43 19.40
C ASP A 585 -23.83 7.65 20.78
N HIS A 586 -24.23 6.86 21.79
CA HIS A 586 -23.61 6.89 23.11
C HIS A 586 -22.14 6.44 23.08
N ALA A 587 -21.83 5.34 22.39
CA ALA A 587 -20.48 4.81 22.25
C ALA A 587 -19.54 5.80 21.52
N GLU A 588 -19.99 6.36 20.42
CA GLU A 588 -19.23 7.36 19.65
C GLU A 588 -18.93 8.60 20.49
N LYS A 589 -19.90 9.06 21.27
CA LYS A 589 -19.71 10.20 22.18
C LYS A 589 -18.69 9.90 23.29
N GLN A 590 -18.71 8.69 23.88
CA GLN A 590 -17.73 8.30 24.89
C GLN A 590 -16.30 8.24 24.30
N LEU A 591 -16.14 7.70 23.08
CA LEU A 591 -14.85 7.70 22.40
C LEU A 591 -14.37 9.11 22.07
N GLN A 592 -15.28 10.00 21.64
CA GLN A 592 -14.97 11.41 21.38
C GLN A 592 -14.52 12.14 22.66
N ASN A 593 -15.21 11.93 23.77
CA ASN A 593 -14.83 12.50 25.07
C ASN A 593 -13.43 12.03 25.49
N SER A 594 -13.17 10.72 25.39
CA SER A 594 -11.85 10.13 25.73
C SER A 594 -10.72 10.69 24.88
N LEU A 595 -10.96 10.95 23.57
CA LEU A 595 -9.99 11.58 22.68
C LEU A 595 -9.74 13.05 23.03
N ASN A 596 -10.79 13.79 23.36
CA ASN A 596 -10.68 15.19 23.78
C ASN A 596 -9.88 15.32 25.10
N ASP A 597 -10.15 14.44 26.07
CA ASP A 597 -9.44 14.39 27.35
C ASP A 597 -7.96 13.99 27.21
N PHE A 598 -7.64 13.17 26.19
CA PHE A 598 -6.27 12.76 25.91
C PHE A 598 -5.41 13.93 25.39
N GLY A 599 -6.03 14.93 24.74
CA GLY A 599 -5.39 16.19 24.35
C GLY A 599 -4.49 16.15 23.12
N GLU A 600 -4.39 15.01 22.42
CA GLU A 600 -3.68 14.91 21.13
C GLU A 600 -4.67 15.18 19.98
N PRO A 601 -4.21 15.78 18.85
CA PRO A 601 -5.07 16.04 17.70
C PRO A 601 -5.65 14.75 17.12
N TRP A 602 -6.94 14.75 16.81
CA TRP A 602 -7.61 13.63 16.18
C TRP A 602 -8.49 14.07 15.00
N LYS A 603 -8.82 13.14 14.11
CA LYS A 603 -9.69 13.36 12.94
C LYS A 603 -10.89 12.43 12.98
N LEU A 604 -12.02 12.92 12.47
CA LEU A 604 -13.20 12.09 12.26
C LEU A 604 -13.05 11.29 10.97
N ASN A 605 -13.42 10.01 10.99
CA ASN A 605 -13.45 9.10 9.85
C ASN A 605 -14.85 8.45 9.76
N PRO A 606 -15.83 9.12 9.11
CA PRO A 606 -17.22 8.67 9.11
C PRO A 606 -17.38 7.34 8.37
N GLY A 607 -18.19 6.43 8.93
CA GLY A 607 -18.61 5.20 8.26
C GLY A 607 -17.59 4.06 8.24
N ASP A 608 -16.42 4.19 8.87
CA ASP A 608 -15.34 3.18 8.85
C ASP A 608 -15.27 2.35 10.15
N GLY A 609 -16.29 2.42 11.01
CA GLY A 609 -16.42 1.57 12.20
C GLY A 609 -16.58 0.09 11.83
N ALA A 610 -16.37 -0.82 12.80
CA ALA A 610 -16.72 -2.20 12.59
C ALA A 610 -18.25 -2.39 12.69
N PHE A 611 -18.76 -3.49 12.14
CA PHE A 611 -20.21 -3.77 12.19
C PHE A 611 -20.77 -3.87 13.61
N TYR A 612 -19.94 -4.09 14.64
CA TYR A 612 -20.32 -4.29 16.04
C TYR A 612 -19.95 -3.12 16.97
N GLY A 613 -19.22 -2.11 16.49
CA GLY A 613 -18.89 -0.93 17.32
C GLY A 613 -17.95 0.08 16.68
N PRO A 614 -17.97 1.33 17.16
CA PRO A 614 -17.08 2.39 16.73
C PRO A 614 -15.65 2.11 17.22
N LYS A 615 -14.65 2.68 16.53
CA LYS A 615 -13.24 2.44 16.84
C LYS A 615 -12.39 3.70 16.76
N ILE A 616 -11.29 3.71 17.51
CA ILE A 616 -10.20 4.65 17.37
C ILE A 616 -9.10 3.92 16.56
N ASP A 617 -8.85 4.35 15.35
CA ASP A 617 -7.75 3.87 14.52
C ASP A 617 -6.52 4.75 14.73
N ILE A 618 -5.38 4.10 14.96
CA ILE A 618 -4.12 4.77 15.22
C ILE A 618 -3.20 4.55 14.02
N LYS A 619 -2.83 5.65 13.37
CA LYS A 619 -1.89 5.67 12.24
C LYS A 619 -0.55 6.19 12.74
N ILE A 620 0.52 5.38 12.58
CA ILE A 620 1.90 5.80 12.86
C ILE A 620 2.56 6.33 11.58
N LYS A 621 3.38 7.36 11.75
CA LYS A 621 4.19 7.92 10.69
C LYS A 621 5.60 7.37 10.78
N ASP A 622 6.10 6.73 9.71
CA ASP A 622 7.47 6.22 9.67
C ASP A 622 8.50 7.33 9.37
N ALA A 623 9.80 6.99 9.43
CA ALA A 623 10.91 7.94 9.23
C ALA A 623 10.94 8.58 7.82
N ILE A 624 10.24 8.03 6.84
CA ILE A 624 10.12 8.57 5.50
C ILE A 624 8.74 9.19 5.22
N GLY A 625 7.93 9.38 6.29
CA GLY A 625 6.67 10.12 6.22
C GLY A 625 5.44 9.33 5.78
N ARG A 626 5.53 8.00 5.61
CA ARG A 626 4.37 7.16 5.27
C ARG A 626 3.55 6.85 6.51
N TYR A 627 2.23 6.77 6.34
CA TYR A 627 1.30 6.40 7.40
C TYR A 627 0.95 4.91 7.34
N HIS A 628 0.97 4.26 8.51
CA HIS A 628 0.62 2.86 8.67
C HIS A 628 -0.41 2.73 9.80
N GLN A 629 -1.57 2.14 9.51
CA GLN A 629 -2.53 1.78 10.56
C GLN A 629 -2.01 0.54 11.30
N CYS A 630 -1.77 0.66 12.60
CA CYS A 630 -1.21 -0.40 13.44
C CYS A 630 -2.13 -0.77 14.59
N ALA A 631 -2.34 0.14 15.50
CA ALA A 631 -3.18 -0.09 16.67
C ALA A 631 -4.65 0.25 16.37
N THR A 632 -5.53 -0.40 17.10
CA THR A 632 -6.96 -0.10 17.12
C THR A 632 -7.48 -0.29 18.53
N ILE A 633 -8.34 0.62 18.99
CA ILE A 633 -9.11 0.52 20.25
C ILE A 633 -10.57 0.60 19.85
N GLN A 634 -11.36 -0.40 20.23
CA GLN A 634 -12.73 -0.54 19.75
C GLN A 634 -13.69 -0.86 20.90
N LEU A 635 -14.82 -0.16 20.95
CA LEU A 635 -15.86 -0.34 21.93
C LEU A 635 -16.94 -1.27 21.38
N ASP A 636 -17.32 -2.28 22.12
CA ASP A 636 -18.27 -3.31 21.69
C ASP A 636 -19.33 -3.60 22.75
N PHE A 637 -20.56 -3.36 22.37
CA PHE A 637 -21.77 -3.70 23.16
C PHE A 637 -22.48 -4.94 22.62
N GLN A 638 -22.13 -5.41 21.41
CA GLN A 638 -22.87 -6.45 20.70
C GLN A 638 -22.46 -7.87 21.11
N LEU A 639 -21.17 -8.17 21.21
CA LEU A 639 -20.71 -9.49 21.65
C LEU A 639 -21.21 -9.83 23.07
N PRO A 640 -21.22 -8.92 24.05
CA PRO A 640 -21.87 -9.20 25.35
C PRO A 640 -23.34 -9.57 25.25
N ILE A 641 -24.08 -8.98 24.31
CA ILE A 641 -25.49 -9.32 24.06
C ILE A 641 -25.60 -10.70 23.41
N ARG A 642 -24.84 -10.95 22.36
CA ARG A 642 -24.90 -12.21 21.58
C ARG A 642 -24.48 -13.43 22.39
N PHE A 643 -23.48 -13.30 23.24
CA PHE A 643 -23.03 -14.34 24.18
C PHE A 643 -23.78 -14.36 25.50
N ASN A 644 -24.78 -13.47 25.69
CA ASN A 644 -25.54 -13.30 26.91
C ASN A 644 -24.64 -13.19 28.15
N LEU A 645 -23.54 -12.40 28.04
CA LEU A 645 -22.60 -12.20 29.13
C LEU A 645 -23.25 -11.36 30.24
N THR A 646 -23.11 -11.79 31.50
CA THR A 646 -23.63 -11.07 32.66
C THR A 646 -22.67 -11.13 33.84
N TYR A 647 -22.73 -10.12 34.69
CA TYR A 647 -22.08 -10.11 36.00
C TYR A 647 -23.10 -9.64 37.09
N VAL A 648 -22.86 -10.04 38.31
CA VAL A 648 -23.69 -9.64 39.46
C VAL A 648 -23.33 -8.23 39.85
N GLY A 649 -24.32 -7.31 39.86
CA GLY A 649 -24.20 -5.92 40.26
C GLY A 649 -23.98 -5.71 41.77
N LYS A 650 -23.91 -4.44 42.19
CA LYS A 650 -23.72 -4.06 43.61
C LYS A 650 -24.91 -4.48 44.50
N ASP A 651 -26.11 -4.52 43.93
CA ASP A 651 -27.35 -4.81 44.62
C ASP A 651 -27.73 -6.30 44.66
N SER A 652 -26.78 -7.19 44.45
CA SER A 652 -26.81 -8.67 44.56
C SER A 652 -27.80 -9.42 43.68
N ASP A 653 -28.90 -8.82 43.25
CA ASP A 653 -29.94 -9.46 42.41
C ASP A 653 -29.93 -9.03 40.94
N ASP A 654 -29.09 -8.06 40.59
CA ASP A 654 -29.12 -7.41 39.30
C ASP A 654 -28.03 -8.02 38.36
N LYS A 655 -28.48 -8.75 37.35
CA LYS A 655 -27.56 -9.25 36.29
C LYS A 655 -27.30 -8.15 35.29
N LYS A 656 -26.16 -7.46 35.40
CA LYS A 656 -25.70 -6.42 34.51
C LYS A 656 -24.88 -6.98 33.38
N ARG A 657 -24.93 -6.32 32.23
CA ARG A 657 -24.16 -6.69 31.02
C ARG A 657 -22.86 -5.90 31.00
N PRO A 658 -21.68 -6.56 30.78
CA PRO A 658 -20.44 -5.85 30.60
C PRO A 658 -20.35 -5.19 29.21
N VAL A 659 -19.42 -4.26 29.07
CA VAL A 659 -18.96 -3.71 27.79
C VAL A 659 -17.59 -4.30 27.51
N ILE A 660 -17.24 -4.51 26.23
CA ILE A 660 -15.92 -4.99 25.84
C ILE A 660 -15.17 -3.86 25.15
N ILE A 661 -13.91 -3.65 25.56
CA ILE A 661 -12.95 -2.82 24.83
C ILE A 661 -11.94 -3.77 24.19
N HIS A 662 -11.99 -3.89 22.85
CA HIS A 662 -10.99 -4.60 22.06
C HIS A 662 -9.81 -3.69 21.84
N ARG A 663 -8.60 -4.19 21.96
CA ARG A 663 -7.42 -3.40 21.69
C ARG A 663 -6.21 -4.23 21.30
N ALA A 664 -5.41 -3.67 20.41
CA ALA A 664 -4.05 -4.13 20.10
C ALA A 664 -3.16 -2.89 19.96
N ILE A 665 -1.94 -2.92 20.50
CA ILE A 665 -0.99 -1.82 20.47
C ILE A 665 0.00 -1.96 19.30
N LEU A 666 0.59 -3.14 19.13
CA LEU A 666 1.44 -3.46 17.99
C LEU A 666 0.58 -3.78 16.76
N GLY A 667 -0.64 -4.29 16.97
CA GLY A 667 -1.44 -4.93 15.95
C GLY A 667 -0.82 -6.27 15.55
N SER A 668 -0.67 -6.55 14.24
CA SER A 668 0.11 -7.71 13.80
C SER A 668 1.59 -7.51 14.11
N VAL A 669 2.20 -8.46 14.82
CA VAL A 669 3.64 -8.44 15.16
C VAL A 669 4.48 -8.44 13.89
N GLU A 670 4.10 -9.22 12.87
CA GLU A 670 4.75 -9.26 11.56
C GLU A 670 4.72 -7.89 10.88
N ARG A 671 3.56 -7.22 10.90
CA ARG A 671 3.42 -5.87 10.34
C ARG A 671 4.25 -4.85 11.11
N MET A 672 4.28 -4.93 12.43
CA MET A 672 5.11 -4.07 13.27
C MET A 672 6.60 -4.27 12.96
N ILE A 673 7.07 -5.50 12.78
CA ILE A 673 8.47 -5.79 12.38
C ILE A 673 8.77 -5.16 11.01
N ALA A 674 7.83 -5.23 10.04
CA ALA A 674 8.01 -4.56 8.74
C ALA A 674 8.19 -3.05 8.92
N ILE A 675 7.32 -2.42 9.70
CA ILE A 675 7.34 -0.98 9.93
C ILE A 675 8.63 -0.55 10.65
N LEU A 676 9.04 -1.29 11.69
CA LEU A 676 10.29 -1.04 12.41
C LEU A 676 11.52 -1.21 11.51
N ALA A 677 11.54 -2.26 10.64
CA ALA A 677 12.60 -2.48 9.68
C ALA A 677 12.74 -1.29 8.71
N GLU A 678 11.62 -0.81 8.18
CA GLU A 678 11.56 0.31 7.25
C GLU A 678 11.87 1.65 7.95
N ASN A 679 11.36 1.85 9.17
CA ASN A 679 11.63 3.04 9.96
C ASN A 679 13.11 3.19 10.29
N TYR A 680 13.73 2.12 10.78
CA TYR A 680 15.16 2.14 11.13
C TYR A 680 16.08 1.93 9.91
N GLY A 681 15.54 1.55 8.75
CA GLY A 681 16.34 1.22 7.57
C GLY A 681 17.31 0.05 7.83
N GLY A 682 16.91 -0.90 8.67
CA GLY A 682 17.73 -2.04 9.12
C GLY A 682 18.79 -1.74 10.18
N LYS A 683 18.85 -0.49 10.67
CA LYS A 683 19.72 -0.07 11.79
C LYS A 683 18.98 -0.21 13.12
N TRP A 684 18.76 -1.43 13.54
CA TRP A 684 17.99 -1.75 14.75
C TRP A 684 18.56 -1.06 16.01
N PRO A 685 17.70 -0.56 16.92
CA PRO A 685 18.12 -0.20 18.27
C PRO A 685 18.78 -1.39 18.96
N PHE A 686 19.77 -1.15 19.79
CA PHE A 686 20.58 -2.20 20.41
C PHE A 686 19.78 -3.30 21.09
N TRP A 687 18.73 -2.95 21.83
CA TRP A 687 17.89 -3.92 22.55
C TRP A 687 17.09 -4.85 21.64
N LEU A 688 16.73 -4.39 20.42
CA LEU A 688 16.01 -5.15 19.38
C LEU A 688 16.94 -5.84 18.38
N SER A 689 18.21 -5.41 18.31
CA SER A 689 19.11 -5.81 17.25
C SER A 689 19.46 -7.30 17.33
N PRO A 690 19.32 -8.07 16.24
CA PRO A 690 19.84 -9.44 16.15
C PRO A 690 21.35 -9.50 15.89
N ARG A 691 22.01 -8.34 15.71
CA ARG A 691 23.44 -8.17 15.49
C ARG A 691 23.99 -7.15 16.49
N GLN A 692 24.05 -7.57 17.78
CA GLN A 692 24.41 -6.66 18.88
C GLN A 692 25.91 -6.42 18.96
N VAL A 693 26.71 -7.48 18.94
CA VAL A 693 28.14 -7.44 19.18
C VAL A 693 28.90 -8.25 18.13
N MET A 694 29.94 -7.68 17.52
CA MET A 694 30.91 -8.39 16.68
C MET A 694 32.29 -8.31 17.31
N VAL A 695 32.90 -9.45 17.58
CA VAL A 695 34.29 -9.52 18.09
C VAL A 695 35.25 -9.71 16.93
N VAL A 696 36.29 -8.87 16.84
CA VAL A 696 37.27 -8.86 15.76
C VAL A 696 38.68 -8.98 16.30
N PRO A 697 39.40 -10.12 16.11
CA PRO A 697 40.80 -10.25 16.50
C PRO A 697 41.70 -9.45 15.55
N VAL A 698 42.72 -8.79 16.13
CA VAL A 698 43.75 -8.04 15.36
C VAL A 698 44.60 -9.00 14.52
N GLY A 699 44.89 -10.20 15.04
CA GLY A 699 45.69 -11.21 14.37
C GLY A 699 45.43 -12.62 14.90
N PRO A 700 46.06 -13.65 14.29
CA PRO A 700 45.82 -15.06 14.62
C PRO A 700 46.11 -15.41 16.07
N THR A 701 47.05 -14.74 16.71
CA THR A 701 47.43 -15.00 18.14
C THR A 701 46.32 -14.61 19.10
N CYS A 702 45.38 -13.75 18.70
CA CYS A 702 44.27 -13.27 19.52
C CYS A 702 42.95 -14.00 19.26
N GLU A 703 42.92 -15.02 18.35
CA GLU A 703 41.66 -15.68 17.99
C GLU A 703 41.00 -16.43 19.12
N LYS A 704 41.77 -17.17 19.90
CA LYS A 704 41.27 -17.89 21.11
C LYS A 704 40.67 -16.92 22.11
N TYR A 705 41.31 -15.76 22.30
CA TYR A 705 40.79 -14.71 23.17
C TYR A 705 39.51 -14.08 22.60
N ALA A 706 39.46 -13.82 21.27
CA ALA A 706 38.26 -13.33 20.63
C ALA A 706 37.05 -14.29 20.74
N GLN A 707 37.31 -15.60 20.65
CA GLN A 707 36.28 -16.63 20.86
C GLN A 707 35.80 -16.65 22.31
N GLN A 708 36.72 -16.53 23.28
CA GLN A 708 36.37 -16.43 24.69
C GLN A 708 35.52 -15.18 24.96
N VAL A 709 35.94 -14.02 24.50
CA VAL A 709 35.19 -12.76 24.63
C VAL A 709 33.79 -12.91 24.02
N CYS A 710 33.70 -13.48 22.83
CA CYS A 710 32.41 -13.73 22.19
C CYS A 710 31.50 -14.61 23.05
N HIS A 711 32.04 -15.66 23.63
CA HIS A 711 31.31 -16.57 24.51
C HIS A 711 30.86 -15.88 25.82
N GLU A 712 31.68 -15.05 26.43
CA GLU A 712 31.33 -14.28 27.64
C GLU A 712 30.17 -13.31 27.36
N PHE A 713 30.17 -12.64 26.19
CA PHE A 713 29.05 -11.78 25.80
C PHE A 713 27.78 -12.58 25.47
N PHE A 714 27.94 -13.77 24.85
CA PHE A 714 26.80 -14.65 24.59
C PHE A 714 26.17 -15.16 25.90
N GLU A 715 26.96 -15.63 26.87
CA GLU A 715 26.48 -16.05 28.20
C GLU A 715 25.86 -14.88 28.99
N ALA A 716 26.31 -13.66 28.75
CA ALA A 716 25.73 -12.46 29.33
C ALA A 716 24.35 -12.09 28.72
N GLY A 717 23.87 -12.84 27.69
CA GLY A 717 22.57 -12.67 27.04
C GLY A 717 22.56 -11.73 25.85
N PHE A 718 23.71 -11.53 25.19
CA PHE A 718 23.81 -10.75 23.95
C PHE A 718 23.92 -11.64 22.72
N MET A 719 23.44 -11.13 21.59
CA MET A 719 23.71 -11.70 20.26
C MET A 719 25.13 -11.28 19.85
N ALA A 720 26.07 -12.19 20.06
CA ALA A 720 27.50 -11.96 19.81
C ALA A 720 28.02 -12.92 18.74
N ASP A 721 28.76 -12.36 17.78
CA ASP A 721 29.45 -13.09 16.71
C ASP A 721 30.94 -12.77 16.72
N VAL A 722 31.79 -13.62 16.12
CA VAL A 722 33.26 -13.42 16.02
C VAL A 722 33.70 -13.59 14.56
N ASP A 723 34.52 -12.65 14.06
CA ASP A 723 35.04 -12.71 12.69
C ASP A 723 36.45 -13.31 12.67
N LEU A 724 36.58 -14.61 12.35
CA LEU A 724 37.83 -15.34 12.23
C LEU A 724 38.35 -15.48 10.81
N ASP A 725 37.82 -14.73 9.82
CA ASP A 725 38.23 -14.80 8.42
C ASP A 725 39.69 -14.29 8.26
N HIS A 726 40.63 -15.18 7.94
CA HIS A 726 42.04 -14.85 7.74
C HIS A 726 42.29 -14.13 6.39
N SER A 727 41.34 -14.18 5.45
CA SER A 727 41.48 -13.53 4.11
C SER A 727 41.29 -12.02 4.17
N CYS A 728 40.76 -11.49 5.28
CA CYS A 728 40.42 -10.09 5.47
C CYS A 728 41.37 -9.37 6.41
N THR A 729 41.80 -8.17 6.06
CA THR A 729 42.53 -7.27 6.95
C THR A 729 41.64 -6.76 8.08
N LEU A 730 42.22 -6.35 9.22
CA LEU A 730 41.49 -5.80 10.35
C LEU A 730 40.50 -4.68 9.94
N ASN A 731 40.98 -3.73 9.15
CA ASN A 731 40.11 -2.65 8.68
C ASN A 731 38.94 -3.12 7.84
N LYS A 732 39.14 -4.17 7.02
CA LYS A 732 38.08 -4.76 6.20
C LYS A 732 37.07 -5.50 7.08
N LYS A 733 37.51 -6.25 8.12
CA LYS A 733 36.61 -6.90 9.07
C LYS A 733 35.75 -5.88 9.82
N ILE A 734 36.34 -4.81 10.35
CA ILE A 734 35.61 -3.73 11.00
C ILE A 734 34.59 -3.11 10.05
N ARG A 735 35.01 -2.82 8.81
CA ARG A 735 34.10 -2.25 7.81
C ARG A 735 32.96 -3.19 7.45
N ASN A 736 33.22 -4.48 7.33
CA ASN A 736 32.19 -5.50 7.11
C ASN A 736 31.18 -5.55 8.25
N ALA A 737 31.63 -5.51 9.50
CA ALA A 737 30.78 -5.48 10.68
C ALA A 737 29.91 -4.22 10.73
N GLN A 738 30.45 -3.04 10.36
CA GLN A 738 29.70 -1.80 10.22
C GLN A 738 28.61 -1.88 9.14
N LEU A 739 28.96 -2.40 7.96
CA LEU A 739 28.01 -2.60 6.86
C LEU A 739 26.92 -3.62 7.20
N ALA A 740 27.28 -4.66 7.97
CA ALA A 740 26.35 -5.64 8.49
C ALA A 740 25.47 -5.10 9.65
N GLN A 741 25.68 -3.85 10.07
CA GLN A 741 24.90 -3.14 11.11
C GLN A 741 25.03 -3.73 12.51
N TYR A 742 26.20 -4.26 12.89
CA TYR A 742 26.47 -4.58 14.29
C TYR A 742 26.55 -3.29 15.13
N ASN A 743 25.79 -3.23 16.23
CA ASN A 743 25.77 -2.04 17.10
C ASN A 743 27.14 -1.73 17.67
N PHE A 744 27.79 -2.75 18.24
CA PHE A 744 29.13 -2.65 18.84
C PHE A 744 30.11 -3.62 18.19
N ILE A 745 31.33 -3.14 17.95
CA ILE A 745 32.42 -3.90 17.36
C ILE A 745 33.57 -3.88 18.36
N LEU A 746 33.91 -5.07 18.91
CA LEU A 746 34.92 -5.25 19.90
C LEU A 746 36.22 -5.73 19.25
N VAL A 747 37.19 -4.86 19.16
CA VAL A 747 38.49 -5.19 18.60
C VAL A 747 39.39 -5.71 19.73
N VAL A 748 40.04 -6.85 19.56
CA VAL A 748 40.89 -7.48 20.55
C VAL A 748 42.27 -7.80 19.96
N GLY A 749 43.31 -7.26 20.60
CA GLY A 749 44.70 -7.47 20.31
C GLY A 749 45.46 -8.03 21.52
N GLU A 750 46.79 -8.09 21.45
CA GLU A 750 47.61 -8.61 22.56
C GLU A 750 47.52 -7.73 23.81
N LYS A 751 47.30 -6.40 23.62
CA LYS A 751 47.15 -5.47 24.75
C LYS A 751 45.83 -5.73 25.49
N GLU A 752 44.75 -5.80 24.76
CA GLU A 752 43.40 -6.08 25.30
C GLU A 752 43.37 -7.45 25.96
N LYS A 753 44.05 -8.45 25.38
CA LYS A 753 44.17 -9.79 25.94
C LYS A 753 44.93 -9.77 27.26
N ALA A 754 46.04 -9.04 27.38
CA ALA A 754 46.83 -8.92 28.61
C ALA A 754 46.03 -8.24 29.74
N ASN A 755 45.15 -7.32 29.41
CA ASN A 755 44.36 -6.52 30.36
C ASN A 755 42.95 -7.06 30.61
N ASN A 756 42.58 -8.22 30.03
CA ASN A 756 41.21 -8.74 30.04
C ASN A 756 40.17 -7.71 29.63
N ALA A 757 40.46 -7.01 28.54
CA ALA A 757 39.72 -5.85 28.03
C ALA A 757 39.33 -6.01 26.57
N VAL A 758 38.52 -5.09 26.06
CA VAL A 758 38.12 -4.97 24.67
C VAL A 758 38.20 -3.52 24.22
N ASN A 759 38.58 -3.26 22.97
CA ASN A 759 38.52 -1.93 22.38
C ASN A 759 37.16 -1.76 21.68
N VAL A 760 36.29 -0.94 22.24
CA VAL A 760 34.89 -0.78 21.81
C VAL A 760 34.77 0.26 20.71
N ARG A 761 34.11 -0.12 19.62
CA ARG A 761 33.73 0.75 18.50
C ARG A 761 32.24 0.57 18.17
N THR A 762 31.65 1.56 17.55
CA THR A 762 30.24 1.52 17.11
C THR A 762 30.16 1.40 15.59
N ARG A 763 28.97 1.01 15.08
CA ARG A 763 28.68 0.99 13.65
C ARG A 763 28.85 2.35 12.96
N ASP A 764 28.71 3.45 13.70
CA ASP A 764 28.90 4.83 13.21
C ASP A 764 30.37 5.31 13.33
N ASN A 765 31.29 4.38 13.56
CA ASN A 765 32.75 4.62 13.62
C ASN A 765 33.24 5.45 14.83
N LYS A 766 32.43 5.59 15.89
CA LYS A 766 32.92 6.12 17.16
C LYS A 766 33.85 5.09 17.84
N ILE A 767 34.92 5.55 18.47
CA ILE A 767 35.89 4.75 19.20
C ILE A 767 35.82 5.14 20.67
N HIS A 768 35.41 4.21 21.52
CA HIS A 768 35.33 4.42 22.98
C HIS A 768 36.59 3.98 23.72
N GLY A 769 37.52 3.31 23.01
CA GLY A 769 38.79 2.88 23.57
C GLY A 769 38.69 1.55 24.28
N GLU A 770 39.73 1.29 25.14
CA GLU A 770 39.89 0.05 25.90
C GLU A 770 39.04 0.06 27.17
N ILE A 771 38.23 -0.98 27.36
CA ILE A 771 37.35 -1.15 28.53
C ILE A 771 37.43 -2.61 28.99
N LEU A 772 37.39 -2.84 30.27
CA LEU A 772 37.35 -4.21 30.85
C LEU A 772 36.07 -4.94 30.39
N ILE A 773 36.17 -6.24 30.11
CA ILE A 773 35.04 -7.05 29.63
C ILE A 773 33.84 -6.94 30.58
N THR A 774 34.07 -7.08 31.90
CA THR A 774 32.99 -6.99 32.90
C THR A 774 32.26 -5.64 32.86
N SER A 775 32.99 -4.55 32.78
CA SER A 775 32.44 -3.19 32.71
C SER A 775 31.70 -2.94 31.42
N ALA A 776 32.18 -3.49 30.29
CA ALA A 776 31.48 -3.39 29.00
C ALA A 776 30.15 -4.16 29.03
N ILE A 777 30.14 -5.37 29.59
CA ILE A 777 28.93 -6.20 29.77
C ILE A 777 27.89 -5.48 30.64
N GLU A 778 28.32 -4.92 31.79
CA GLU A 778 27.41 -4.23 32.71
C GLU A 778 26.78 -2.98 32.01
N LYS A 779 27.60 -2.20 31.32
CA LYS A 779 27.14 -1.02 30.59
C LYS A 779 26.13 -1.39 29.49
N LEU A 780 26.45 -2.42 28.72
CA LEU A 780 25.54 -2.91 27.67
C LEU A 780 24.23 -3.52 28.23
N LYS A 781 24.30 -4.24 29.38
CA LYS A 781 23.09 -4.73 30.08
C LYS A 781 22.18 -3.56 30.48
N LYS A 782 22.78 -2.47 31.02
CA LYS A 782 22.00 -1.27 31.38
C LYS A 782 21.32 -0.64 30.15
N LEU A 783 22.05 -0.46 29.06
CA LEU A 783 21.53 0.09 27.81
C LEU A 783 20.44 -0.79 27.18
N LYS A 784 20.60 -2.12 27.23
CA LYS A 784 19.57 -3.06 26.76
C LYS A 784 18.29 -2.95 27.57
N LYS A 785 18.41 -2.89 28.92
CA LYS A 785 17.26 -2.82 29.83
C LYS A 785 16.51 -1.48 29.75
N SER A 786 17.17 -0.39 29.44
CA SER A 786 16.55 0.94 29.32
C SER A 786 15.83 1.18 27.98
N HIS A 787 15.90 0.24 27.02
CA HIS A 787 15.29 0.30 25.69
C HIS A 787 15.60 1.58 24.90
N VAL A 788 16.80 2.14 25.07
CA VAL A 788 17.20 3.38 24.38
C VAL A 788 17.33 3.18 22.87
N LEU A 789 16.94 4.19 22.11
CA LEU A 789 17.01 4.16 20.64
C LEU A 789 18.45 4.24 20.11
N TYR A 790 19.27 5.05 20.74
CA TYR A 790 20.63 5.38 20.28
C TYR A 790 21.68 4.94 21.31
N ALA A 791 21.73 3.65 21.61
CA ALA A 791 22.65 3.09 22.59
C ALA A 791 24.13 3.37 22.27
N GLU A 792 24.48 3.53 20.98
CA GLU A 792 25.82 3.87 20.51
C GLU A 792 26.24 5.28 20.86
N GLU A 793 25.32 6.17 21.16
CA GLU A 793 25.58 7.54 21.58
C GLU A 793 25.73 7.65 23.10
N GLU A 794 25.02 6.78 23.82
CA GLU A 794 25.00 6.76 25.29
C GLU A 794 26.09 5.83 25.88
N PHE A 795 26.77 5.00 25.04
CA PHE A 795 27.90 4.18 25.47
C PHE A 795 29.16 5.02 25.67
#